data_7f18bc07845fed3933a444d8a0626631
#
_entry.id   7f18bc07845fed3933a444d8a0626631
#
_cell.length_a   1.000
_cell.length_b   1.000
_cell.length_c   1.000
_cell.angle_alpha   90.00
_cell.angle_beta   90.00
_cell.angle_gamma   90.00
#
_symmetry.space_group_name_H-M   'P 1'
#
loop_
_entity.id
_entity.type
_entity.pdbx_description
1 polymer ?
#
loop_
_entity_poly.entity_id
_entity_poly.type
_entity_poly.pdbx_seq_one_letter_code
_entity_poly.pdbx_strand_id
1 'polypeptide(L)'
;MAQKKNDDGLTPMMRQFYTFKKEHPDALLLFRCGDFYETYADDAVEASKILGITLTRRSNGKNPSAAACEMAGFPYHALDTYLPKLIRAGKRVAICDQLEDPKLTKTLVKRGITELVTPGVAMDDTVLNYKENNFLAAVCMAKTACGVAFLDISTGEFLTGEGTFDYVEKLLSSIQPKEVLYDRQLKREFEERFGSKWCVFELDDWMLTEQSSRQKLLSHFGTTTLKGFGVDHLHLGVTAAGAILQYLEMTQHTQIGHITSLARIDADRYVRLDRFTIHSLELLQSMQDDGVSLLSVIDRTCTPMGGRLLRRWTIFPLRDVASINKRLDVVDTFFRKPDFRQTVDEHLHRIGDIERIISKVAVGRVSPREVVQLKYALGALKPIKAACLTNDNAEIRSIGDQINLCEALYERIDRELQQDPPQLVAKGGVIAAGFSPELDELRSISRGGRDYLLKIQEEEAQKTGIQSLKVGYNNVFGYYLEVRNTYKNQVPQEWIRKQTLANAERYITEELKQYEQKIMGADEQILALETRLFTELVTDMQEYIPLIQADANIVARLDCLLSFAKTAEEHRYVRPVVVDDNVLEISAGRHPVIETQLPVGEEYVPNDIELDTEQQQIMIITGPNMAGKSALLRQTALITLMAQMGCFVPADSAHVGVVDKIFTRVGASDNISLGESTFMVEMTEASNILNNVTPRSLVLFDELGRGTSTYDGISIAWAIVEYLHQNPKAQARTLFATHYHELNEMEKNFKRIKNYNVSVKELDGKVIFLRKLMRGGSEHSFGIHVAEIAGMPRSVVKRAEHILKQLEADNASVGVESHKIVGQQSSNGMQLSLFQLDDPVLCQIRDEIIGLDINNLTPVEALNKLFEIKKIVTGRS
;
A
#
# COMPACT_ATOMS: atom_id res chain seq x y z
N MET A 1 22.62 -11.69 41.40
CA MET A 1 23.94 -11.10 41.78
C MET A 1 25.03 -11.26 40.69
N ALA A 2 24.72 -11.29 39.42
CA ALA A 2 25.68 -11.45 38.30
C ALA A 2 25.78 -10.25 37.34
N GLN A 3 25.12 -9.14 37.59
CA GLN A 3 25.02 -7.99 36.66
C GLN A 3 25.83 -6.74 37.07
N LYS A 4 26.61 -6.77 38.14
CA LYS A 4 27.39 -5.58 38.61
C LYS A 4 28.83 -5.51 38.13
N LYS A 5 29.35 -6.45 37.32
CA LYS A 5 30.79 -6.50 36.95
C LYS A 5 31.16 -5.90 35.57
N ASN A 6 30.24 -5.43 34.77
CA ASN A 6 30.57 -4.93 33.43
C ASN A 6 30.63 -3.38 33.25
N ASP A 7 30.42 -2.60 34.32
CA ASP A 7 30.33 -1.13 34.21
C ASP A 7 31.64 -0.36 34.43
N ASP A 8 32.67 -1.00 35.01
CA ASP A 8 33.92 -0.30 35.46
C ASP A 8 34.94 -0.01 34.36
N GLY A 9 34.70 -0.40 33.09
CA GLY A 9 35.68 -0.22 32.00
C GLY A 9 35.21 0.71 30.86
N LEU A 10 33.96 1.14 30.87
CA LEU A 10 33.37 1.92 29.76
C LEU A 10 33.71 3.43 29.87
N THR A 11 33.94 4.08 28.72
CA THR A 11 34.06 5.54 28.67
C THR A 11 32.75 6.19 29.08
N PRO A 12 32.76 7.43 29.65
CA PRO A 12 31.49 8.13 30.02
C PRO A 12 30.51 8.24 28.88
N MET A 13 30.96 8.44 27.65
CA MET A 13 30.13 8.49 26.45
C MET A 13 29.46 7.14 26.14
N MET A 14 30.21 6.03 26.23
CA MET A 14 29.66 4.69 26.02
C MET A 14 28.63 4.29 27.10
N ARG A 15 28.80 4.79 28.33
CA ARG A 15 27.78 4.61 29.36
C ARG A 15 26.48 5.30 29.00
N GLN A 16 26.52 6.53 28.46
CA GLN A 16 25.30 7.20 27.93
C GLN A 16 24.67 6.36 26.81
N PHE A 17 25.45 5.88 25.83
CA PHE A 17 24.94 5.05 24.75
C PHE A 17 24.21 3.80 25.28
N TYR A 18 24.84 3.03 26.15
CA TYR A 18 24.21 1.82 26.69
C TYR A 18 23.03 2.10 27.62
N THR A 19 22.95 3.29 28.24
CA THR A 19 21.79 3.70 29.01
C THR A 19 20.59 3.87 28.08
N PHE A 20 20.70 4.64 26.99
CA PHE A 20 19.65 4.80 26.01
C PHE A 20 19.30 3.50 25.28
N LYS A 21 20.31 2.70 24.94
CA LYS A 21 20.08 1.38 24.31
C LYS A 21 19.30 0.43 25.22
N LYS A 22 19.47 0.51 26.52
CA LYS A 22 18.71 -0.27 27.49
C LYS A 22 17.25 0.21 27.63
N GLU A 23 17.00 1.50 27.44
CA GLU A 23 15.65 2.07 27.39
C GLU A 23 14.91 1.70 26.10
N HIS A 24 15.64 1.56 24.97
CA HIS A 24 15.10 1.20 23.66
C HIS A 24 15.88 0.03 23.04
N PRO A 25 15.73 -1.19 23.59
CA PRO A 25 16.51 -2.35 23.17
C PRO A 25 16.20 -2.82 21.75
N ASP A 26 15.00 -2.55 21.27
CA ASP A 26 14.44 -2.92 19.98
C ASP A 26 14.71 -1.89 18.86
N ALA A 27 15.20 -0.69 19.21
CA ALA A 27 15.51 0.37 18.24
C ALA A 27 17.00 0.44 17.93
N LEU A 28 17.39 0.65 16.67
CA LEU A 28 18.72 0.99 16.25
C LEU A 28 19.04 2.41 16.73
N LEU A 29 20.06 2.57 17.56
CA LEU A 29 20.40 3.85 18.17
C LEU A 29 21.41 4.63 17.32
N LEU A 30 20.99 5.74 16.75
CA LEU A 30 21.85 6.74 16.11
C LEU A 30 22.28 7.77 17.15
N PHE A 31 23.53 7.70 17.58
CA PHE A 31 24.06 8.47 18.70
C PHE A 31 24.99 9.57 18.20
N ARG A 32 24.63 10.83 18.42
CA ARG A 32 25.42 11.98 17.94
C ARG A 32 26.73 12.17 18.68
N CYS A 33 27.82 12.10 17.90
CA CYS A 33 29.18 12.33 18.36
C CYS A 33 29.85 13.42 17.50
N GLY A 34 29.75 14.69 17.93
CA GLY A 34 30.25 15.81 17.13
C GLY A 34 29.52 15.94 15.79
N ASP A 35 30.27 15.80 14.69
CA ASP A 35 29.72 15.92 13.33
C ASP A 35 29.19 14.60 12.74
N PHE A 36 29.12 13.53 13.55
CA PHE A 36 28.64 12.21 13.10
C PHE A 36 27.50 11.68 13.95
N TYR A 37 26.60 10.91 13.32
CA TYR A 37 25.81 9.89 13.98
C TYR A 37 26.60 8.59 13.96
N GLU A 38 26.87 8.04 15.13
CA GLU A 38 27.58 6.78 15.32
C GLU A 38 26.63 5.75 15.94
N THR A 39 26.79 4.52 15.56
CA THR A 39 26.09 3.37 16.15
C THR A 39 27.10 2.28 16.51
N TYR A 40 26.78 1.43 17.51
CA TYR A 40 27.76 0.53 18.12
C TYR A 40 27.18 -0.89 18.28
N ALA A 41 28.06 -1.86 18.45
CA ALA A 41 27.76 -3.28 18.66
C ALA A 41 26.87 -3.86 17.55
N ASP A 42 25.83 -4.59 17.89
CA ASP A 42 24.91 -5.23 16.93
C ASP A 42 24.22 -4.22 16.00
N ASP A 43 23.89 -3.03 16.54
CA ASP A 43 23.30 -1.94 15.75
C ASP A 43 24.26 -1.47 14.64
N ALA A 44 25.58 -1.45 14.91
CA ALA A 44 26.57 -1.06 13.90
C ALA A 44 26.71 -2.10 12.79
N VAL A 45 26.67 -3.38 13.12
CA VAL A 45 26.69 -4.48 12.14
C VAL A 45 25.47 -4.40 11.22
N GLU A 46 24.32 -4.20 11.82
CA GLU A 46 23.05 -4.10 11.09
C GLU A 46 22.98 -2.85 10.21
N ALA A 47 23.32 -1.68 10.77
CA ALA A 47 23.37 -0.42 10.02
C ALA A 47 24.37 -0.50 8.86
N SER A 48 25.56 -1.04 9.07
CA SER A 48 26.57 -1.22 8.01
C SER A 48 26.03 -2.06 6.85
N LYS A 49 25.32 -3.16 7.16
CA LYS A 49 24.73 -4.05 6.16
C LYS A 49 23.62 -3.37 5.33
N ILE A 50 22.73 -2.62 6.00
CA ILE A 50 21.58 -1.97 5.34
C ILE A 50 22.04 -0.74 4.54
N LEU A 51 22.91 0.08 5.13
CA LEU A 51 23.32 1.35 4.56
C LEU A 51 24.48 1.23 3.56
N GLY A 52 25.20 0.11 3.55
CA GLY A 52 26.40 -0.07 2.75
C GLY A 52 27.59 0.80 3.22
N ILE A 53 27.66 1.18 4.51
CA ILE A 53 28.73 1.97 5.11
C ILE A 53 29.76 1.08 5.76
N THR A 54 30.99 1.60 5.94
CA THR A 54 32.11 0.83 6.48
C THR A 54 31.91 0.49 7.96
N LEU A 55 32.00 -0.79 8.30
CA LEU A 55 32.07 -1.26 9.68
C LEU A 55 33.51 -1.14 10.19
N THR A 56 33.68 -0.42 11.28
CA THR A 56 34.98 -0.20 11.95
C THR A 56 34.96 -0.73 13.38
N ARG A 57 36.08 -0.66 14.09
CA ARG A 57 36.16 -1.04 15.51
C ARG A 57 36.68 0.12 16.32
N ARG A 58 35.98 0.40 17.44
CA ARG A 58 36.40 1.43 18.41
C ARG A 58 36.81 0.77 19.72
N SER A 59 37.95 1.23 20.27
CA SER A 59 38.39 0.82 21.60
C SER A 59 37.56 1.49 22.69
N ASN A 60 36.98 0.72 23.62
CA ASN A 60 36.03 1.20 24.63
C ASN A 60 36.68 1.70 25.93
N GLY A 61 38.00 1.74 26.04
CA GLY A 61 38.67 2.17 27.27
C GLY A 61 40.15 2.43 27.10
N LYS A 62 40.78 2.96 28.16
CA LYS A 62 42.24 3.20 28.26
C LYS A 62 43.08 1.93 28.40
N ASN A 63 42.46 0.80 28.71
CA ASN A 63 43.15 -0.49 28.87
C ASN A 63 43.09 -1.29 27.55
N PRO A 64 44.21 -1.87 27.10
CA PRO A 64 44.27 -2.71 25.90
C PRO A 64 43.40 -3.98 25.94
N SER A 65 42.93 -4.35 27.13
CA SER A 65 42.04 -5.49 27.35
C SER A 65 40.56 -5.14 27.34
N ALA A 66 40.16 -3.86 27.15
CA ALA A 66 38.77 -3.50 26.93
C ALA A 66 38.36 -3.95 25.52
N ALA A 67 37.33 -4.81 25.43
CA ALA A 67 36.83 -5.35 24.16
C ALA A 67 36.53 -4.23 23.18
N ALA A 68 37.14 -4.30 22.00
CA ALA A 68 36.82 -3.39 20.91
C ALA A 68 35.33 -3.62 20.49
N CYS A 69 34.58 -2.54 20.34
CA CYS A 69 33.19 -2.61 19.92
C CYS A 69 33.10 -2.24 18.42
N GLU A 70 32.30 -2.97 17.68
CA GLU A 70 31.96 -2.64 16.31
C GLU A 70 31.30 -1.26 16.28
N MET A 71 31.61 -0.45 15.26
CA MET A 71 31.13 0.91 15.08
C MET A 71 30.88 1.16 13.60
N ALA A 72 29.78 1.78 13.31
CA ALA A 72 29.47 2.37 12.00
C ALA A 72 28.95 3.79 12.21
N GLY A 73 29.11 4.66 11.22
CA GLY A 73 28.63 6.03 11.36
C GLY A 73 28.66 6.79 10.04
N PHE A 74 27.93 7.88 10.01
CA PHE A 74 27.84 8.79 8.88
C PHE A 74 27.73 10.25 9.38
N PRO A 75 28.09 11.26 8.53
CA PRO A 75 27.99 12.66 8.91
C PRO A 75 26.55 13.04 9.27
N TYR A 76 26.37 13.85 10.34
CA TYR A 76 25.03 14.18 10.85
C TYR A 76 24.13 14.87 9.83
N HIS A 77 24.71 15.69 8.96
CA HIS A 77 23.97 16.37 7.88
C HIS A 77 23.46 15.42 6.77
N ALA A 78 23.89 14.16 6.80
CA ALA A 78 23.44 13.11 5.87
C ALA A 78 22.31 12.24 6.47
N LEU A 79 21.73 12.61 7.62
CA LEU A 79 20.64 11.87 8.27
C LEU A 79 19.48 11.62 7.28
N ASP A 80 19.06 12.65 6.56
CA ASP A 80 17.96 12.58 5.58
C ASP A 80 18.24 11.61 4.42
N THR A 81 19.50 11.23 4.19
CA THR A 81 19.90 10.24 3.18
C THR A 81 19.91 8.81 3.72
N TYR A 82 20.29 8.62 4.97
CA TYR A 82 20.50 7.30 5.55
C TYR A 82 19.31 6.80 6.39
N LEU A 83 18.63 7.67 7.11
CA LEU A 83 17.45 7.31 7.91
C LEU A 83 16.36 6.61 7.07
N PRO A 84 15.98 7.12 5.87
CA PRO A 84 14.98 6.46 5.03
C PRO A 84 15.31 5.02 4.67
N LYS A 85 16.58 4.70 4.47
CA LYS A 85 17.02 3.34 4.14
C LYS A 85 16.80 2.37 5.31
N LEU A 86 17.07 2.83 6.54
CA LEU A 86 16.83 2.04 7.75
C LEU A 86 15.33 1.79 7.96
N ILE A 87 14.52 2.84 7.85
CA ILE A 87 13.06 2.75 8.02
C ILE A 87 12.43 1.85 6.96
N ARG A 88 12.82 1.98 5.68
CA ARG A 88 12.35 1.09 4.60
C ARG A 88 12.77 -0.36 4.77
N ALA A 89 13.88 -0.62 5.46
CA ALA A 89 14.31 -1.95 5.87
C ALA A 89 13.53 -2.50 7.10
N GLY A 90 12.49 -1.79 7.55
CA GLY A 90 11.64 -2.19 8.68
C GLY A 90 12.28 -1.95 10.05
N LYS A 91 13.31 -1.10 10.15
CA LYS A 91 14.00 -0.83 11.43
C LYS A 91 13.37 0.34 12.16
N ARG A 92 13.24 0.21 13.47
CA ARG A 92 12.96 1.29 14.40
C ARG A 92 14.27 2.00 14.71
N VAL A 93 14.30 3.32 14.67
CA VAL A 93 15.52 4.11 14.83
C VAL A 93 15.32 5.17 15.91
N ALA A 94 16.11 5.11 16.97
CA ALA A 94 16.16 6.12 18.00
C ALA A 94 17.25 7.16 17.67
N ILE A 95 16.86 8.41 17.49
CA ILE A 95 17.78 9.52 17.22
C ILE A 95 18.14 10.17 18.55
N CYS A 96 19.42 10.12 18.88
CA CYS A 96 19.97 10.69 20.11
C CYS A 96 20.85 11.87 19.77
N ASP A 97 20.39 13.07 20.09
CA ASP A 97 21.10 14.33 19.83
C ASP A 97 21.75 14.93 21.06
N GLN A 98 22.63 15.90 20.80
CA GLN A 98 23.27 16.73 21.82
C GLN A 98 22.31 17.84 22.24
N LEU A 99 21.95 17.89 23.53
CA LEU A 99 21.00 18.90 24.08
C LEU A 99 21.70 20.18 24.52
N GLU A 100 23.06 20.20 24.48
CA GLU A 100 23.89 21.33 24.89
C GLU A 100 24.93 21.61 23.81
N ASP A 101 25.30 22.90 23.66
CA ASP A 101 26.39 23.27 22.75
C ASP A 101 27.75 22.75 23.28
N PRO A 102 28.46 21.88 22.53
CA PRO A 102 29.79 21.36 22.92
C PRO A 102 30.82 22.45 23.20
N LYS A 103 30.70 23.64 22.58
CA LYS A 103 31.63 24.76 22.76
C LYS A 103 31.44 25.47 24.10
N LEU A 104 30.30 25.38 24.73
CA LEU A 104 29.97 26.01 25.99
C LEU A 104 30.14 25.07 27.19
N THR A 105 30.28 23.78 26.98
CA THR A 105 30.28 22.74 28.03
C THR A 105 31.70 22.22 28.28
N LYS A 106 32.15 22.36 29.52
CA LYS A 106 33.48 21.84 29.97
C LYS A 106 33.43 20.37 30.41
N THR A 107 32.26 19.78 30.51
CA THR A 107 32.02 18.40 30.93
C THR A 107 31.52 17.56 29.75
N LEU A 108 31.07 16.32 30.00
CA LEU A 108 30.42 15.48 28.99
C LEU A 108 29.13 16.12 28.54
N VAL A 109 28.99 16.37 27.24
CA VAL A 109 27.77 16.95 26.64
C VAL A 109 26.56 16.06 26.95
N LYS A 110 25.50 16.69 27.47
CA LYS A 110 24.23 16.02 27.75
C LYS A 110 23.54 15.67 26.43
N ARG A 111 23.08 14.44 26.32
CA ARG A 111 22.36 13.91 25.17
C ARG A 111 20.99 13.41 25.60
N GLY A 112 20.06 13.33 24.67
CA GLY A 112 18.73 12.75 24.87
C GLY A 112 18.20 12.21 23.56
N ILE A 113 17.24 11.29 23.67
CA ILE A 113 16.48 10.83 22.52
C ILE A 113 15.51 11.95 22.14
N THR A 114 15.69 12.49 20.95
CA THR A 114 14.87 13.57 20.41
C THR A 114 13.70 13.02 19.60
N GLU A 115 13.86 11.84 19.00
CA GLU A 115 12.82 11.21 18.19
C GLU A 115 13.04 9.70 18.10
N LEU A 116 11.94 8.95 18.12
CA LEU A 116 11.92 7.53 17.81
C LEU A 116 11.14 7.33 16.51
N VAL A 117 11.86 7.17 15.40
CA VAL A 117 11.25 6.98 14.07
C VAL A 117 11.03 5.51 13.81
N THR A 118 9.80 5.12 13.47
CA THR A 118 9.43 3.75 13.12
C THR A 118 8.75 3.70 11.76
N PRO A 119 8.63 2.54 11.12
CA PRO A 119 7.98 2.44 9.81
C PRO A 119 6.57 3.04 9.78
N GLY A 120 5.79 2.89 10.87
CA GLY A 120 4.41 3.36 10.96
C GLY A 120 4.23 4.83 11.31
N VAL A 121 5.26 5.51 11.89
CA VAL A 121 5.18 6.91 12.31
C VAL A 121 6.10 7.86 11.55
N ALA A 122 6.60 7.43 10.39
CA ALA A 122 7.43 8.29 9.55
C ALA A 122 6.61 9.44 8.95
N MET A 123 7.15 10.67 9.03
CA MET A 123 6.54 11.88 8.46
C MET A 123 7.39 12.52 7.35
N ASP A 124 8.63 12.06 7.16
CA ASP A 124 9.55 12.61 6.19
C ASP A 124 9.22 12.14 4.77
N ASP A 125 9.08 13.08 3.82
CA ASP A 125 8.77 12.79 2.42
C ASP A 125 9.80 11.89 1.74
N THR A 126 11.04 11.87 2.23
CA THR A 126 12.10 10.98 1.72
C THR A 126 11.85 9.50 2.06
N VAL A 127 11.08 9.24 3.11
CA VAL A 127 10.65 7.89 3.53
C VAL A 127 9.36 7.48 2.84
N LEU A 128 8.42 8.42 2.69
CA LEU A 128 7.05 8.18 2.27
C LEU A 128 6.92 8.07 0.75
N ASN A 129 6.00 7.20 0.31
CA ASN A 129 5.52 7.23 -1.07
C ASN A 129 4.43 8.30 -1.19
N TYR A 130 4.51 9.11 -2.25
CA TYR A 130 3.61 10.28 -2.39
C TYR A 130 2.14 9.89 -2.66
N LYS A 131 1.86 8.79 -3.38
CA LYS A 131 0.50 8.28 -3.68
C LYS A 131 0.06 7.14 -2.76
N GLU A 132 0.77 6.88 -1.65
CA GLU A 132 0.42 5.84 -0.69
C GLU A 132 0.30 6.41 0.72
N ASN A 133 -0.62 5.85 1.50
CA ASN A 133 -0.71 6.10 2.94
C ASN A 133 0.38 5.33 3.70
N ASN A 134 0.80 5.88 4.83
CA ASN A 134 1.75 5.26 5.75
C ASN A 134 1.06 4.86 7.05
N PHE A 135 0.21 3.83 6.99
CA PHE A 135 -0.57 3.44 8.15
C PHE A 135 0.23 2.72 9.23
N LEU A 136 0.08 3.20 10.46
CA LEU A 136 0.30 2.48 11.70
C LEU A 136 -1.02 1.81 12.08
N ALA A 137 -1.02 0.53 12.42
CA ALA A 137 -2.20 -0.17 12.90
C ALA A 137 -2.05 -0.60 14.36
N ALA A 138 -3.17 -0.69 15.09
CA ALA A 138 -3.23 -1.39 16.37
C ALA A 138 -4.35 -2.42 16.35
N VAL A 139 -4.09 -3.59 16.93
CA VAL A 139 -5.04 -4.72 17.00
C VAL A 139 -5.31 -5.05 18.45
N CYS A 140 -6.58 -5.00 18.84
CA CYS A 140 -7.05 -5.38 20.18
C CYS A 140 -7.89 -6.66 20.06
N MET A 141 -7.41 -7.76 20.65
CA MET A 141 -8.04 -9.07 20.55
C MET A 141 -8.83 -9.41 21.83
N ALA A 142 -10.03 -9.95 21.63
CA ALA A 142 -10.84 -10.60 22.69
C ALA A 142 -11.18 -12.02 22.24
N LYS A 143 -11.81 -12.83 23.12
CA LYS A 143 -12.07 -14.26 22.84
C LYS A 143 -12.82 -14.52 21.53
N THR A 144 -13.77 -13.69 21.15
CA THR A 144 -14.66 -13.91 19.98
C THR A 144 -14.72 -12.75 19.01
N ALA A 145 -14.09 -11.62 19.33
CA ALA A 145 -14.10 -10.39 18.53
C ALA A 145 -12.73 -9.73 18.55
N CYS A 146 -12.49 -8.89 17.56
CA CYS A 146 -11.24 -8.17 17.38
C CYS A 146 -11.54 -6.72 16.95
N GLY A 147 -10.86 -5.75 17.55
CA GLY A 147 -10.87 -4.36 17.14
C GLY A 147 -9.58 -4.00 16.43
N VAL A 148 -9.65 -3.09 15.49
CA VAL A 148 -8.50 -2.57 14.79
C VAL A 148 -8.63 -1.05 14.58
N ALA A 149 -7.51 -0.36 14.64
CA ALA A 149 -7.42 1.03 14.23
C ALA A 149 -6.22 1.24 13.30
N PHE A 150 -6.33 2.21 12.42
CA PHE A 150 -5.30 2.60 11.46
C PHE A 150 -5.11 4.10 11.52
N LEU A 151 -3.88 4.57 11.63
CA LEU A 151 -3.53 5.98 11.61
C LEU A 151 -2.40 6.23 10.61
N ASP A 152 -2.60 7.16 9.69
CA ASP A 152 -1.53 7.77 8.92
C ASP A 152 -1.18 9.13 9.55
N ILE A 153 -0.08 9.17 10.30
CA ILE A 153 0.36 10.40 10.98
C ILE A 153 0.74 11.50 9.99
N SER A 154 1.16 11.15 8.76
CA SER A 154 1.56 12.14 7.75
C SER A 154 0.39 12.90 7.14
N THR A 155 -0.84 12.35 7.23
CA THR A 155 -2.06 12.95 6.68
C THR A 155 -3.10 13.29 7.74
N GLY A 156 -3.01 12.65 8.92
CA GLY A 156 -4.01 12.75 9.98
C GLY A 156 -5.23 11.84 9.76
N GLU A 157 -5.20 10.95 8.75
CA GLU A 157 -6.29 9.99 8.51
C GLU A 157 -6.30 8.93 9.60
N PHE A 158 -7.41 8.86 10.37
CA PHE A 158 -7.58 7.95 11.48
C PHE A 158 -8.87 7.14 11.34
N LEU A 159 -8.71 5.81 11.23
CA LEU A 159 -9.79 4.87 10.97
C LEU A 159 -9.88 3.84 12.08
N THR A 160 -11.08 3.36 12.40
CA THR A 160 -11.27 2.25 13.35
C THR A 160 -12.41 1.33 12.92
N GLY A 161 -12.30 0.06 13.31
CA GLY A 161 -13.31 -0.96 13.05
C GLY A 161 -13.28 -2.06 14.10
N GLU A 162 -14.38 -2.78 14.22
CA GLU A 162 -14.53 -3.92 15.13
C GLU A 162 -15.34 -5.02 14.46
N GLY A 163 -14.98 -6.29 14.66
CA GLY A 163 -15.65 -7.42 14.07
C GLY A 163 -15.02 -8.76 14.43
N THR A 164 -15.18 -9.74 13.55
CA THR A 164 -14.53 -11.05 13.68
C THR A 164 -13.05 -10.96 13.36
N PHE A 165 -12.27 -11.97 13.75
CA PHE A 165 -10.85 -12.06 13.37
C PHE A 165 -10.65 -12.04 11.86
N ASP A 166 -11.49 -12.75 11.09
CA ASP A 166 -11.45 -12.75 9.63
C ASP A 166 -11.70 -11.37 9.01
N TYR A 167 -12.58 -10.58 9.65
CA TYR A 167 -12.84 -9.20 9.21
C TYR A 167 -11.60 -8.31 9.42
N VAL A 168 -10.97 -8.41 10.59
CA VAL A 168 -9.77 -7.62 10.89
C VAL A 168 -8.58 -8.07 10.04
N GLU A 169 -8.41 -9.39 9.81
CA GLU A 169 -7.39 -9.91 8.89
C GLU A 169 -7.56 -9.34 7.47
N LYS A 170 -8.78 -9.29 6.98
CA LYS A 170 -9.10 -8.67 5.68
C LYS A 170 -8.74 -7.19 5.65
N LEU A 171 -9.05 -6.42 6.69
CA LEU A 171 -8.68 -5.00 6.76
C LEU A 171 -7.16 -4.81 6.78
N LEU A 172 -6.43 -5.57 7.59
CA LEU A 172 -4.96 -5.53 7.62
C LEU A 172 -4.37 -5.86 6.25
N SER A 173 -4.88 -6.91 5.59
CA SER A 173 -4.39 -7.34 4.28
C SER A 173 -4.74 -6.36 3.15
N SER A 174 -5.86 -5.65 3.24
CA SER A 174 -6.30 -4.64 2.26
C SER A 174 -5.56 -3.31 2.43
N ILE A 175 -5.44 -2.82 3.66
CA ILE A 175 -4.82 -1.52 3.98
C ILE A 175 -3.30 -1.62 3.98
N GLN A 176 -2.73 -2.79 4.31
CA GLN A 176 -1.29 -3.08 4.34
C GLN A 176 -0.50 -2.08 5.21
N PRO A 177 -0.79 -2.00 6.52
CA PRO A 177 -0.08 -1.09 7.41
C PRO A 177 1.42 -1.38 7.42
N LYS A 178 2.23 -0.34 7.60
CA LYS A 178 3.69 -0.46 7.66
C LYS A 178 4.18 -0.98 9.01
N GLU A 179 3.37 -0.81 10.06
CA GLU A 179 3.66 -1.30 11.41
C GLU A 179 2.35 -1.70 12.10
N VAL A 180 2.37 -2.77 12.89
CA VAL A 180 1.19 -3.29 13.64
C VAL A 180 1.53 -3.41 15.11
N LEU A 181 0.70 -2.78 15.94
CA LEU A 181 0.79 -2.84 17.40
C LEU A 181 -0.18 -3.90 17.93
N TYR A 182 0.26 -4.68 18.91
CA TYR A 182 -0.59 -5.68 19.56
C TYR A 182 -0.14 -5.94 21.00
N ASP A 183 -0.97 -6.65 21.78
CA ASP A 183 -0.69 -7.02 23.16
C ASP A 183 0.43 -8.07 23.23
N ARG A 184 1.49 -7.76 24.00
CA ARG A 184 2.62 -8.65 24.26
C ARG A 184 2.21 -10.02 24.77
N GLN A 185 1.16 -10.10 25.60
CA GLN A 185 0.69 -11.36 26.17
C GLN A 185 0.03 -12.25 25.13
N LEU A 186 -0.50 -11.69 24.05
CA LEU A 186 -1.23 -12.38 22.99
C LEU A 186 -0.37 -12.67 21.74
N LYS A 187 0.96 -12.58 21.85
CA LYS A 187 1.90 -12.76 20.71
C LYS A 187 1.61 -14.04 19.92
N ARG A 188 1.52 -15.17 20.59
CA ARG A 188 1.29 -16.46 19.93
C ARG A 188 -0.06 -16.49 19.20
N GLU A 189 -1.12 -15.99 19.84
CA GLU A 189 -2.45 -15.94 19.24
C GLU A 189 -2.50 -14.98 18.05
N PHE A 190 -1.76 -13.85 18.13
CA PHE A 190 -1.63 -12.91 17.02
C PHE A 190 -0.92 -13.55 15.81
N GLU A 191 0.21 -14.23 16.04
CA GLU A 191 0.98 -14.91 14.98
C GLU A 191 0.20 -16.06 14.34
N GLU A 192 -0.55 -16.85 15.14
CA GLU A 192 -1.40 -17.94 14.66
C GLU A 192 -2.56 -17.43 13.77
N ARG A 193 -3.13 -16.24 14.06
CA ARG A 193 -4.29 -15.70 13.33
C ARG A 193 -3.92 -14.79 12.18
N PHE A 194 -2.94 -13.92 12.34
CA PHE A 194 -2.59 -12.88 11.36
C PHE A 194 -1.27 -13.13 10.64
N GLY A 195 -0.51 -14.15 11.06
CA GLY A 195 0.80 -14.52 10.50
C GLY A 195 1.94 -13.61 10.98
N SER A 196 3.17 -13.96 10.58
CA SER A 196 4.41 -13.30 11.02
C SER A 196 5.01 -12.30 10.01
N LYS A 197 4.27 -11.97 8.94
CA LYS A 197 4.76 -11.10 7.84
C LYS A 197 4.83 -9.60 8.18
N TRP A 198 4.21 -9.19 9.29
CA TRP A 198 4.07 -7.80 9.67
C TRP A 198 5.31 -7.26 10.38
N CYS A 199 5.65 -6.00 10.17
CA CYS A 199 6.51 -5.27 11.09
C CYS A 199 5.70 -4.99 12.36
N VAL A 200 6.03 -5.62 13.48
CA VAL A 200 5.20 -5.61 14.69
C VAL A 200 5.90 -4.95 15.87
N PHE A 201 5.11 -4.37 16.77
CA PHE A 201 5.55 -3.91 18.07
C PHE A 201 4.60 -4.36 19.18
N GLU A 202 5.19 -4.85 20.27
CA GLU A 202 4.46 -5.39 21.42
C GLU A 202 4.14 -4.28 22.42
N LEU A 203 2.85 -4.08 22.71
CA LEU A 203 2.38 -3.13 23.72
C LEU A 203 2.20 -3.83 25.07
N ASP A 204 2.34 -3.07 26.14
CA ASP A 204 1.99 -3.53 27.48
C ASP A 204 0.47 -3.44 27.72
N ASP A 205 -0.09 -4.36 28.50
CA ASP A 205 -1.55 -4.53 28.71
C ASP A 205 -2.26 -3.25 29.17
N TRP A 206 -1.61 -2.40 29.96
CA TRP A 206 -2.23 -1.16 30.47
C TRP A 206 -2.57 -0.17 29.35
N MET A 207 -1.85 -0.24 28.20
CA MET A 207 -2.10 0.58 27.03
C MET A 207 -3.34 0.12 26.24
N LEU A 208 -3.73 -1.13 26.41
CA LEU A 208 -4.87 -1.77 25.74
C LEU A 208 -6.11 -1.88 26.65
N THR A 209 -6.29 -0.96 27.60
CA THR A 209 -7.49 -0.90 28.43
C THR A 209 -8.51 0.07 27.83
N GLU A 210 -9.77 -0.33 27.74
CA GLU A 210 -10.86 0.48 27.16
C GLU A 210 -10.98 1.84 27.86
N GLN A 211 -10.91 1.87 29.19
CA GLN A 211 -11.07 3.10 29.97
C GLN A 211 -9.95 4.13 29.65
N SER A 212 -8.68 3.70 29.66
CA SER A 212 -7.53 4.56 29.36
C SER A 212 -7.59 5.06 27.91
N SER A 213 -7.86 4.16 26.97
CA SER A 213 -7.95 4.46 25.56
C SER A 213 -9.08 5.44 25.23
N ARG A 214 -10.26 5.24 25.82
CA ARG A 214 -11.40 6.15 25.65
C ARG A 214 -11.10 7.53 26.22
N GLN A 215 -10.51 7.59 27.43
CA GLN A 215 -10.13 8.86 28.05
C GLN A 215 -9.08 9.62 27.20
N LYS A 216 -8.10 8.91 26.64
CA LYS A 216 -7.08 9.47 25.75
C LYS A 216 -7.71 10.11 24.50
N LEU A 217 -8.64 9.40 23.85
CA LEU A 217 -9.36 9.91 22.67
C LEU A 217 -10.23 11.13 23.02
N LEU A 218 -10.99 11.07 24.12
CA LEU A 218 -11.80 12.20 24.54
C LEU A 218 -10.96 13.44 24.85
N SER A 219 -9.83 13.28 25.52
CA SER A 219 -8.89 14.38 25.79
C SER A 219 -8.28 14.92 24.51
N HIS A 220 -7.88 14.07 23.57
CA HIS A 220 -7.28 14.46 22.29
C HIS A 220 -8.26 15.26 21.42
N PHE A 221 -9.50 14.78 21.26
CA PHE A 221 -10.51 15.49 20.47
C PHE A 221 -11.23 16.62 21.20
N GLY A 222 -10.94 16.84 22.48
CA GLY A 222 -11.60 17.89 23.31
C GLY A 222 -13.11 17.68 23.45
N THR A 223 -13.58 16.43 23.47
CA THR A 223 -15.01 16.08 23.50
C THR A 223 -15.37 15.30 24.76
N THR A 224 -16.65 15.32 25.12
CA THR A 224 -17.17 14.55 26.26
C THR A 224 -17.69 13.16 25.88
N THR A 225 -17.87 12.87 24.57
CA THR A 225 -18.41 11.61 24.05
C THR A 225 -17.89 11.35 22.64
N LEU A 226 -17.74 10.08 22.27
CA LEU A 226 -17.34 9.66 20.93
C LEU A 226 -18.52 9.46 19.98
N LYS A 227 -19.74 9.78 20.38
CA LYS A 227 -20.97 9.63 19.55
C LYS A 227 -20.91 10.40 18.25
N GLY A 228 -20.33 11.60 18.27
CA GLY A 228 -20.18 12.44 17.07
C GLY A 228 -19.33 11.80 15.98
N PHE A 229 -18.41 10.90 16.34
CA PHE A 229 -17.57 10.13 15.41
C PHE A 229 -18.21 8.82 14.96
N GLY A 230 -19.38 8.43 15.52
CA GLY A 230 -20.07 7.18 15.20
C GLY A 230 -19.37 5.91 15.73
N VAL A 231 -18.43 6.04 16.68
CA VAL A 231 -17.61 4.93 17.19
C VAL A 231 -17.86 4.59 18.65
N ASP A 232 -18.79 5.26 19.31
CA ASP A 232 -19.03 5.14 20.76
C ASP A 232 -19.38 3.70 21.23
N HIS A 233 -19.97 2.89 20.34
CA HIS A 233 -20.35 1.50 20.58
C HIS A 233 -19.25 0.48 20.24
N LEU A 234 -18.11 0.93 19.68
CA LEU A 234 -16.98 0.06 19.34
C LEU A 234 -16.04 -0.01 20.54
N HIS A 235 -16.12 -1.09 21.34
CA HIS A 235 -15.29 -1.24 22.53
C HIS A 235 -13.83 -1.54 22.19
N LEU A 236 -13.60 -2.58 21.39
CA LEU A 236 -12.27 -3.02 20.99
C LEU A 236 -11.64 -2.07 19.95
N GLY A 237 -12.45 -1.53 19.03
CA GLY A 237 -12.00 -0.55 18.06
C GLY A 237 -11.54 0.76 18.70
N VAL A 238 -12.25 1.25 19.71
CA VAL A 238 -11.88 2.42 20.52
C VAL A 238 -10.62 2.14 21.34
N THR A 239 -10.48 0.92 21.88
CA THR A 239 -9.26 0.51 22.60
C THR A 239 -8.06 0.52 21.66
N ALA A 240 -8.18 -0.03 20.48
CA ALA A 240 -7.11 -0.01 19.47
C ALA A 240 -6.72 1.42 19.04
N ALA A 241 -7.72 2.30 18.81
CA ALA A 241 -7.46 3.69 18.46
C ALA A 241 -6.75 4.45 19.59
N GLY A 242 -7.18 4.27 20.84
CA GLY A 242 -6.52 4.88 22.00
C GLY A 242 -5.08 4.39 22.20
N ALA A 243 -4.82 3.10 21.95
CA ALA A 243 -3.48 2.52 22.02
C ALA A 243 -2.52 3.16 20.99
N ILE A 244 -2.99 3.50 19.78
CA ILE A 244 -2.18 4.25 18.81
C ILE A 244 -1.77 5.61 19.38
N LEU A 245 -2.69 6.38 19.97
CA LEU A 245 -2.35 7.70 20.54
C LEU A 245 -1.36 7.59 21.71
N GLN A 246 -1.46 6.52 22.53
CA GLN A 246 -0.51 6.27 23.61
C GLN A 246 0.88 5.90 23.03
N TYR A 247 0.92 5.11 21.97
CA TYR A 247 2.16 4.76 21.29
C TYR A 247 2.85 5.98 20.68
N LEU A 248 2.09 6.91 20.08
CA LEU A 248 2.66 8.18 19.57
C LEU A 248 3.33 8.99 20.69
N GLU A 249 2.74 9.01 21.89
CA GLU A 249 3.35 9.67 23.03
C GLU A 249 4.66 8.98 23.48
N MET A 250 4.72 7.65 23.50
CA MET A 250 5.95 6.89 23.75
C MET A 250 7.05 7.18 22.73
N THR A 251 6.69 7.40 21.48
CA THR A 251 7.63 7.70 20.39
C THR A 251 7.97 9.18 20.25
N GLN A 252 7.60 9.99 21.25
CA GLN A 252 7.85 11.45 21.32
C GLN A 252 7.09 12.28 20.25
N HIS A 253 6.03 11.72 19.66
CA HIS A 253 5.14 12.44 18.75
C HIS A 253 3.98 13.06 19.55
N THR A 254 4.22 14.20 20.20
CA THR A 254 3.24 14.86 21.08
C THR A 254 2.40 15.91 20.37
N GLN A 255 2.92 16.49 19.28
CA GLN A 255 2.23 17.51 18.48
C GLN A 255 1.40 16.85 17.38
N ILE A 256 0.20 16.40 17.71
CA ILE A 256 -0.70 15.65 16.81
C ILE A 256 -2.03 16.38 16.57
N GLY A 257 -2.05 17.71 16.63
CA GLY A 257 -3.25 18.54 16.45
C GLY A 257 -3.93 18.43 15.09
N HIS A 258 -3.24 17.89 14.09
CA HIS A 258 -3.81 17.61 12.75
C HIS A 258 -4.65 16.32 12.71
N ILE A 259 -4.63 15.47 13.72
CA ILE A 259 -5.54 14.33 13.85
C ILE A 259 -6.86 14.84 14.40
N THR A 260 -7.73 15.32 13.52
CA THR A 260 -8.96 16.06 13.90
C THR A 260 -10.20 15.18 13.95
N SER A 261 -10.14 13.95 13.44
CA SER A 261 -11.29 13.06 13.35
C SER A 261 -10.91 11.59 13.46
N LEU A 262 -11.88 10.77 13.87
CA LEU A 262 -11.79 9.31 13.90
C LEU A 262 -12.98 8.75 13.10
N ALA A 263 -12.73 8.08 11.99
CA ALA A 263 -13.77 7.55 11.12
C ALA A 263 -13.96 6.04 11.33
N ARG A 264 -15.23 5.62 11.34
CA ARG A 264 -15.58 4.19 11.39
C ARG A 264 -15.44 3.55 10.01
N ILE A 265 -14.78 2.39 9.94
CA ILE A 265 -14.83 1.50 8.79
C ILE A 265 -16.11 0.67 8.91
N ASP A 266 -17.13 1.02 8.13
CA ASP A 266 -18.41 0.31 8.15
C ASP A 266 -18.39 -0.83 7.12
N ALA A 267 -18.37 -2.07 7.64
CA ALA A 267 -18.31 -3.27 6.81
C ALA A 267 -19.49 -3.40 5.82
N ASP A 268 -20.64 -2.82 6.16
CA ASP A 268 -21.85 -2.92 5.34
C ASP A 268 -21.93 -1.87 4.23
N ARG A 269 -21.08 -0.85 4.29
CA ARG A 269 -21.02 0.21 3.29
C ARG A 269 -20.26 -0.16 2.02
N TYR A 270 -19.34 -1.13 2.14
CA TYR A 270 -18.39 -1.48 1.08
C TYR A 270 -18.55 -2.93 0.63
N VAL A 271 -18.19 -3.20 -0.62
CA VAL A 271 -18.00 -4.56 -1.14
C VAL A 271 -16.86 -5.22 -0.39
N ARG A 272 -17.09 -6.43 0.11
CA ARG A 272 -16.05 -7.20 0.80
C ARG A 272 -15.22 -7.95 -0.22
N LEU A 273 -13.94 -7.60 -0.27
CA LEU A 273 -12.91 -8.31 -1.02
C LEU A 273 -12.00 -9.03 -0.02
N ASP A 274 -11.69 -10.28 -0.28
CA ASP A 274 -10.67 -10.97 0.50
C ASP A 274 -9.26 -10.77 -0.11
N ARG A 275 -8.25 -11.17 0.63
CA ARG A 275 -6.84 -11.05 0.20
C ARG A 275 -6.58 -11.76 -1.13
N PHE A 276 -7.18 -12.93 -1.31
CA PHE A 276 -7.00 -13.74 -2.52
C PHE A 276 -7.61 -13.01 -3.73
N THR A 277 -8.79 -12.42 -3.57
CA THR A 277 -9.46 -11.63 -4.61
C THR A 277 -8.65 -10.38 -5.00
N ILE A 278 -8.15 -9.62 -4.03
CA ILE A 278 -7.32 -8.43 -4.31
C ILE A 278 -6.07 -8.82 -5.11
N HIS A 279 -5.42 -9.92 -4.72
CA HIS A 279 -4.21 -10.40 -5.38
C HIS A 279 -4.51 -11.02 -6.75
N SER A 280 -5.51 -11.91 -6.86
CA SER A 280 -5.82 -12.60 -8.11
C SER A 280 -6.38 -11.69 -9.20
N LEU A 281 -7.07 -10.60 -8.83
CA LEU A 281 -7.53 -9.56 -9.75
C LEU A 281 -6.46 -8.49 -10.04
N GLU A 282 -5.29 -8.57 -9.42
CA GLU A 282 -4.20 -7.60 -9.57
C GLU A 282 -4.67 -6.14 -9.41
N LEU A 283 -5.44 -5.88 -8.33
CA LEU A 283 -6.09 -4.59 -8.15
C LEU A 283 -5.10 -3.45 -7.92
N LEU A 284 -4.11 -3.66 -7.05
CA LEU A 284 -3.16 -2.64 -6.61
C LEU A 284 -1.77 -2.80 -7.22
N GLN A 285 -1.35 -4.04 -7.42
CA GLN A 285 -0.02 -4.40 -7.94
C GLN A 285 -0.17 -5.64 -8.83
N SER A 286 0.64 -5.74 -9.86
CA SER A 286 0.74 -6.95 -10.68
C SER A 286 1.50 -8.05 -9.95
N MET A 287 1.24 -9.30 -10.32
CA MET A 287 2.03 -10.47 -9.89
C MET A 287 3.42 -10.51 -10.55
N GLN A 288 3.60 -9.81 -11.66
CA GLN A 288 4.86 -9.70 -12.39
C GLN A 288 5.49 -8.35 -12.11
N ASP A 289 6.81 -8.30 -11.96
CA ASP A 289 7.54 -7.07 -11.61
C ASP A 289 7.31 -5.91 -12.62
N ASP A 290 7.19 -6.23 -13.90
CA ASP A 290 6.91 -5.26 -14.98
C ASP A 290 5.44 -5.26 -15.42
N GLY A 291 4.54 -5.87 -14.66
CA GLY A 291 3.14 -6.02 -14.99
C GLY A 291 2.31 -4.77 -14.66
N VAL A 292 1.12 -4.70 -15.27
CA VAL A 292 0.15 -3.59 -15.09
C VAL A 292 -0.99 -4.04 -14.18
N SER A 293 -1.35 -3.22 -13.19
CA SER A 293 -2.49 -3.46 -12.29
C SER A 293 -3.72 -2.65 -12.73
N LEU A 294 -4.91 -2.98 -12.17
CA LEU A 294 -6.09 -2.16 -12.40
C LEU A 294 -5.85 -0.69 -11.98
N LEU A 295 -5.27 -0.50 -10.79
CA LEU A 295 -4.99 0.85 -10.28
C LEU A 295 -4.12 1.65 -11.26
N SER A 296 -3.09 1.06 -11.84
CA SER A 296 -2.21 1.77 -12.79
C SER A 296 -2.93 2.16 -14.09
N VAL A 297 -3.97 1.42 -14.50
CA VAL A 297 -4.81 1.77 -15.67
C VAL A 297 -5.72 2.96 -15.36
N ILE A 298 -6.34 2.98 -14.19
CA ILE A 298 -7.35 4.01 -13.84
C ILE A 298 -6.76 5.23 -13.13
N ASP A 299 -5.49 5.21 -12.71
CA ASP A 299 -4.85 6.34 -12.03
C ASP A 299 -4.33 7.38 -13.03
N ARG A 300 -5.16 8.39 -13.25
CA ARG A 300 -4.83 9.63 -13.97
C ARG A 300 -4.88 10.85 -13.02
N THR A 301 -4.75 10.57 -11.71
CA THR A 301 -4.80 11.63 -10.68
C THR A 301 -3.60 12.57 -10.76
N CYS A 302 -3.86 13.86 -10.60
CA CYS A 302 -2.87 14.93 -10.65
C CYS A 302 -2.25 15.22 -9.27
N THR A 303 -3.00 14.92 -8.21
CA THR A 303 -2.59 15.22 -6.82
C THR A 303 -2.22 13.94 -6.06
N PRO A 304 -1.24 14.00 -5.13
CA PRO A 304 -0.92 12.86 -4.26
C PRO A 304 -2.12 12.38 -3.44
N MET A 305 -2.94 13.32 -2.95
CA MET A 305 -4.16 13.04 -2.17
C MET A 305 -5.19 12.26 -2.99
N GLY A 306 -5.37 12.64 -4.27
CA GLY A 306 -6.21 11.91 -5.21
C GLY A 306 -5.72 10.48 -5.41
N GLY A 307 -4.42 10.27 -5.60
CA GLY A 307 -3.83 8.93 -5.73
C GLY A 307 -4.05 8.06 -4.49
N ARG A 308 -3.86 8.60 -3.28
CA ARG A 308 -4.16 7.90 -2.01
C ARG A 308 -5.64 7.51 -1.91
N LEU A 309 -6.53 8.43 -2.23
CA LEU A 309 -7.97 8.18 -2.20
C LEU A 309 -8.41 7.16 -3.26
N LEU A 310 -7.87 7.23 -4.48
CA LEU A 310 -8.17 6.29 -5.56
C LEU A 310 -7.75 4.86 -5.19
N ARG A 311 -6.56 4.69 -4.62
CA ARG A 311 -6.09 3.40 -4.08
C ARG A 311 -7.08 2.84 -3.05
N ARG A 312 -7.58 3.68 -2.15
CA ARG A 312 -8.58 3.29 -1.16
C ARG A 312 -9.93 2.93 -1.81
N TRP A 313 -10.40 3.67 -2.81
CA TRP A 313 -11.64 3.35 -3.51
C TRP A 313 -11.57 2.03 -4.27
N THR A 314 -10.39 1.65 -4.76
CA THR A 314 -10.16 0.38 -5.45
C THR A 314 -10.36 -0.83 -4.52
N ILE A 315 -9.97 -0.73 -3.25
CA ILE A 315 -10.13 -1.82 -2.27
C ILE A 315 -11.43 -1.74 -1.46
N PHE A 316 -12.11 -0.59 -1.47
CA PHE A 316 -13.38 -0.34 -0.80
C PHE A 316 -14.45 0.19 -1.76
N PRO A 317 -14.90 -0.60 -2.77
CA PRO A 317 -15.98 -0.22 -3.65
C PRO A 317 -17.29 -0.07 -2.86
N LEU A 318 -18.17 0.82 -3.30
CA LEU A 318 -19.41 1.13 -2.60
C LEU A 318 -20.48 0.04 -2.85
N ARG A 319 -21.41 -0.08 -1.88
CA ARG A 319 -22.64 -0.89 -2.01
C ARG A 319 -23.90 -0.04 -2.15
N ASP A 320 -23.84 1.21 -1.69
CA ASP A 320 -25.00 2.10 -1.75
C ASP A 320 -25.19 2.66 -3.17
N VAL A 321 -26.29 2.26 -3.82
CA VAL A 321 -26.63 2.66 -5.19
C VAL A 321 -26.71 4.17 -5.36
N ALA A 322 -27.25 4.90 -4.36
CA ALA A 322 -27.36 6.35 -4.44
C ALA A 322 -25.98 7.02 -4.46
N SER A 323 -25.06 6.57 -3.61
CA SER A 323 -23.67 7.09 -3.55
C SER A 323 -22.88 6.74 -4.82
N ILE A 324 -23.10 5.54 -5.39
CA ILE A 324 -22.47 5.13 -6.65
C ILE A 324 -22.95 6.04 -7.80
N ASN A 325 -24.27 6.19 -7.94
CA ASN A 325 -24.83 7.01 -9.01
C ASN A 325 -24.43 8.49 -8.90
N LYS A 326 -24.28 9.05 -7.69
CA LYS A 326 -23.74 10.40 -7.49
C LYS A 326 -22.32 10.53 -8.06
N ARG A 327 -21.44 9.53 -7.85
CA ARG A 327 -20.11 9.52 -8.47
C ARG A 327 -20.21 9.45 -10.00
N LEU A 328 -21.03 8.53 -10.52
CA LEU A 328 -21.25 8.37 -11.96
C LEU A 328 -21.79 9.65 -12.61
N ASP A 329 -22.67 10.41 -11.94
CA ASP A 329 -23.19 11.68 -12.43
C ASP A 329 -22.12 12.77 -12.56
N VAL A 330 -21.17 12.80 -11.60
CA VAL A 330 -20.01 13.71 -11.66
C VAL A 330 -19.06 13.31 -12.78
N VAL A 331 -18.76 12.01 -12.90
CA VAL A 331 -17.89 11.48 -13.98
C VAL A 331 -18.52 11.77 -15.36
N ASP A 332 -19.84 11.56 -15.52
CA ASP A 332 -20.56 11.88 -16.75
C ASP A 332 -20.49 13.38 -17.08
N THR A 333 -20.55 14.24 -16.08
CA THR A 333 -20.40 15.68 -16.28
C THR A 333 -19.00 16.05 -16.76
N PHE A 334 -17.93 15.50 -16.17
CA PHE A 334 -16.57 15.68 -16.66
C PHE A 334 -16.37 15.14 -18.08
N PHE A 335 -16.99 13.99 -18.37
CA PHE A 335 -16.92 13.36 -19.70
C PHE A 335 -17.60 14.21 -20.78
N ARG A 336 -18.79 14.76 -20.50
CA ARG A 336 -19.59 15.51 -21.47
C ARG A 336 -19.24 16.99 -21.60
N LYS A 337 -18.57 17.59 -20.59
CA LYS A 337 -18.22 19.02 -20.56
C LYS A 337 -16.69 19.20 -20.58
N PRO A 338 -16.04 19.17 -21.76
CA PRO A 338 -14.58 19.27 -21.88
C PRO A 338 -14.00 20.55 -21.27
N ASP A 339 -14.67 21.70 -21.46
CA ASP A 339 -14.22 22.99 -20.91
C ASP A 339 -14.17 22.99 -19.37
N PHE A 340 -15.20 22.42 -18.73
CA PHE A 340 -15.23 22.25 -17.27
C PHE A 340 -14.12 21.31 -16.81
N ARG A 341 -13.97 20.17 -17.50
CA ARG A 341 -12.89 19.19 -17.22
C ARG A 341 -11.51 19.84 -17.32
N GLN A 342 -11.23 20.55 -18.42
CA GLN A 342 -9.96 21.22 -18.62
C GLN A 342 -9.66 22.25 -17.55
N THR A 343 -10.67 23.08 -17.19
CA THR A 343 -10.50 24.09 -16.12
C THR A 343 -10.10 23.44 -14.79
N VAL A 344 -10.80 22.38 -14.39
CA VAL A 344 -10.50 21.68 -13.13
C VAL A 344 -9.12 21.01 -13.21
N ASP A 345 -8.79 20.35 -14.32
CA ASP A 345 -7.51 19.68 -14.54
C ASP A 345 -6.30 20.62 -14.44
N GLU A 346 -6.34 21.75 -15.15
CA GLU A 346 -5.27 22.75 -15.12
C GLU A 346 -4.98 23.28 -13.72
N HIS A 347 -6.03 23.48 -12.91
CA HIS A 347 -5.86 23.98 -11.56
C HIS A 347 -5.47 22.89 -10.57
N LEU A 348 -5.92 21.65 -10.71
CA LEU A 348 -5.49 20.53 -9.88
C LEU A 348 -3.99 20.27 -10.00
N HIS A 349 -3.40 20.43 -11.19
CA HIS A 349 -1.94 20.30 -11.38
C HIS A 349 -1.11 21.33 -10.60
N ARG A 350 -1.73 22.43 -10.15
CA ARG A 350 -1.07 23.46 -9.31
C ARG A 350 -1.20 23.16 -7.82
N ILE A 351 -2.03 22.17 -7.43
CA ILE A 351 -2.26 21.78 -6.05
C ILE A 351 -1.29 20.65 -5.70
N GLY A 352 -0.34 20.94 -4.82
CA GLY A 352 0.56 19.96 -4.25
C GLY A 352 -0.10 19.10 -3.16
N ASP A 353 0.70 18.49 -2.30
CA ASP A 353 0.20 17.67 -1.19
C ASP A 353 -0.17 18.54 0.04
N ILE A 354 -1.31 19.24 -0.05
CA ILE A 354 -1.76 20.14 1.03
C ILE A 354 -2.10 19.37 2.31
N GLU A 355 -2.45 18.12 2.22
CA GLU A 355 -2.75 17.24 3.36
C GLU A 355 -1.49 16.98 4.20
N ARG A 356 -0.36 16.62 3.56
CA ARG A 356 0.92 16.46 4.26
C ARG A 356 1.55 17.79 4.68
N ILE A 357 1.40 18.84 3.89
CA ILE A 357 1.90 20.16 4.27
C ILE A 357 1.22 20.64 5.55
N ILE A 358 -0.13 20.54 5.65
CA ILE A 358 -0.84 21.00 6.83
C ILE A 358 -0.54 20.14 8.07
N SER A 359 -0.25 18.87 7.91
CA SER A 359 0.23 18.01 9.00
C SER A 359 1.59 18.46 9.52
N LYS A 360 2.51 18.88 8.63
CA LYS A 360 3.81 19.47 9.02
C LYS A 360 3.65 20.82 9.73
N VAL A 361 2.65 21.63 9.37
CA VAL A 361 2.29 22.87 10.10
C VAL A 361 1.92 22.56 11.53
N ALA A 362 1.09 21.53 11.77
CA ALA A 362 0.67 21.15 13.11
C ALA A 362 1.84 20.75 14.03
N VAL A 363 2.88 20.12 13.47
CA VAL A 363 4.08 19.70 14.23
C VAL A 363 5.22 20.75 14.18
N GLY A 364 5.01 21.90 13.52
CA GLY A 364 6.01 22.96 13.43
C GLY A 364 7.23 22.62 12.56
N ARG A 365 7.12 21.63 11.67
CA ARG A 365 8.22 21.14 10.79
C ARG A 365 8.07 21.57 9.33
N VAL A 366 7.12 22.43 9.01
CA VAL A 366 6.90 22.93 7.65
C VAL A 366 8.02 23.89 7.25
N SER A 367 8.52 23.76 6.03
CA SER A 367 9.52 24.66 5.45
C SER A 367 8.86 25.91 4.83
N PRO A 368 9.60 27.03 4.67
CA PRO A 368 9.08 28.21 3.99
C PRO A 368 8.59 27.94 2.56
N ARG A 369 9.25 27.06 1.81
CA ARG A 369 8.83 26.65 0.47
C ARG A 369 7.50 25.92 0.46
N GLU A 370 7.28 25.02 1.42
CA GLU A 370 6.00 24.31 1.56
C GLU A 370 4.86 25.26 1.92
N VAL A 371 5.09 26.29 2.74
CA VAL A 371 4.09 27.31 3.03
C VAL A 371 3.73 28.11 1.78
N VAL A 372 4.71 28.48 0.96
CA VAL A 372 4.45 29.13 -0.34
C VAL A 372 3.74 28.19 -1.31
N GLN A 373 4.07 26.90 -1.32
CA GLN A 373 3.35 25.88 -2.10
C GLN A 373 1.87 25.78 -1.66
N LEU A 374 1.61 25.82 -0.35
CA LEU A 374 0.24 25.88 0.16
C LEU A 374 -0.50 27.14 -0.32
N LYS A 375 0.15 28.30 -0.34
CA LYS A 375 -0.43 29.53 -0.91
C LYS A 375 -0.86 29.33 -2.36
N TYR A 376 0.00 28.75 -3.21
CA TYR A 376 -0.36 28.48 -4.61
C TYR A 376 -1.53 27.50 -4.74
N ALA A 377 -1.58 26.50 -3.86
CA ALA A 377 -2.68 25.56 -3.80
C ALA A 377 -4.01 26.25 -3.44
N LEU A 378 -4.02 27.09 -2.39
CA LEU A 378 -5.20 27.88 -2.00
C LEU A 378 -5.67 28.81 -3.14
N GLY A 379 -4.72 29.45 -3.84
CA GLY A 379 -5.03 30.26 -5.02
C GLY A 379 -5.68 29.48 -6.16
N ALA A 380 -5.30 28.21 -6.35
CA ALA A 380 -5.88 27.33 -7.36
C ALA A 380 -7.30 26.84 -7.02
N LEU A 381 -7.71 26.87 -5.75
CA LEU A 381 -9.06 26.49 -5.35
C LEU A 381 -10.13 27.49 -5.83
N LYS A 382 -9.80 28.78 -5.97
CA LYS A 382 -10.76 29.82 -6.36
C LYS A 382 -11.41 29.57 -7.73
N PRO A 383 -10.66 29.33 -8.82
CA PRO A 383 -11.25 29.00 -10.13
C PRO A 383 -11.96 27.65 -10.13
N ILE A 384 -11.48 26.65 -9.37
CA ILE A 384 -12.19 25.36 -9.24
C ILE A 384 -13.56 25.57 -8.59
N LYS A 385 -13.62 26.32 -7.48
CA LYS A 385 -14.88 26.67 -6.82
C LYS A 385 -15.85 27.38 -7.76
N ALA A 386 -15.38 28.40 -8.47
CA ALA A 386 -16.19 29.15 -9.42
C ALA A 386 -16.76 28.25 -10.52
N ALA A 387 -15.94 27.37 -11.11
CA ALA A 387 -16.36 26.42 -12.13
C ALA A 387 -17.39 25.40 -11.59
N CYS A 388 -17.22 24.95 -10.34
CA CYS A 388 -18.19 24.05 -9.71
C CYS A 388 -19.54 24.73 -9.46
N LEU A 389 -19.55 25.96 -8.93
CA LEU A 389 -20.79 26.68 -8.61
C LEU A 389 -21.62 27.04 -9.83
N THR A 390 -20.99 27.26 -11.00
CA THR A 390 -21.66 27.58 -12.25
C THR A 390 -22.15 26.33 -13.01
N ASN A 391 -21.88 25.12 -12.50
CA ASN A 391 -22.25 23.87 -13.16
C ASN A 391 -23.72 23.51 -12.94
N ASP A 392 -24.36 22.86 -13.94
CA ASP A 392 -25.76 22.42 -13.86
C ASP A 392 -25.97 21.22 -12.93
N ASN A 393 -24.92 20.42 -12.68
CA ASN A 393 -24.97 19.24 -11.82
C ASN A 393 -25.02 19.68 -10.34
N ALA A 394 -26.05 19.23 -9.62
CA ALA A 394 -26.30 19.58 -8.22
C ALA A 394 -25.19 19.08 -7.28
N GLU A 395 -24.63 17.88 -7.54
CA GLU A 395 -23.56 17.30 -6.72
C GLU A 395 -22.27 18.11 -6.90
N ILE A 396 -21.94 18.54 -8.13
CA ILE A 396 -20.78 19.40 -8.38
C ILE A 396 -20.95 20.76 -7.70
N ARG A 397 -22.13 21.37 -7.73
CA ARG A 397 -22.38 22.62 -6.99
C ARG A 397 -22.21 22.42 -5.50
N SER A 398 -22.75 21.32 -4.96
CA SER A 398 -22.57 20.99 -3.53
C SER A 398 -21.08 20.82 -3.15
N ILE A 399 -20.26 20.23 -4.03
CA ILE A 399 -18.81 20.15 -3.86
C ILE A 399 -18.20 21.57 -3.86
N GLY A 400 -18.59 22.42 -4.79
CA GLY A 400 -18.14 23.80 -4.87
C GLY A 400 -18.48 24.62 -3.62
N ASP A 401 -19.69 24.47 -3.07
CA ASP A 401 -20.12 25.14 -1.84
C ASP A 401 -19.23 24.81 -0.63
N GLN A 402 -18.76 23.57 -0.55
CA GLN A 402 -17.94 23.08 0.56
C GLN A 402 -16.47 23.55 0.52
N ILE A 403 -15.96 24.03 -0.62
CA ILE A 403 -14.57 24.51 -0.74
C ILE A 403 -14.38 25.79 0.09
N ASN A 404 -13.38 25.82 0.93
CA ASN A 404 -12.96 26.96 1.73
C ASN A 404 -11.76 27.65 1.08
N LEU A 405 -11.90 28.91 0.70
CA LEU A 405 -10.81 29.62 0.00
C LEU A 405 -9.68 30.07 0.92
N CYS A 406 -9.92 30.13 2.24
CA CYS A 406 -8.96 30.61 3.25
C CYS A 406 -8.26 31.91 2.81
N GLU A 407 -9.01 32.89 2.25
CA GLU A 407 -8.47 34.10 1.60
C GLU A 407 -7.57 34.91 2.56
N ALA A 408 -7.95 35.03 3.83
CA ALA A 408 -7.14 35.73 4.82
C ALA A 408 -5.75 35.08 5.02
N LEU A 409 -5.69 33.75 5.02
CA LEU A 409 -4.42 33.04 5.10
C LEU A 409 -3.60 33.19 3.81
N TYR A 410 -4.25 33.08 2.64
CA TYR A 410 -3.60 33.33 1.35
C TYR A 410 -2.93 34.70 1.28
N GLU A 411 -3.69 35.78 1.60
CA GLU A 411 -3.19 37.17 1.60
C GLU A 411 -2.07 37.36 2.60
N ARG A 412 -2.15 36.70 3.75
CA ARG A 412 -1.14 36.78 4.78
C ARG A 412 0.19 36.17 4.33
N ILE A 413 0.14 34.93 3.79
CA ILE A 413 1.34 34.28 3.29
C ILE A 413 1.97 35.08 2.14
N ASP A 414 1.14 35.62 1.24
CA ASP A 414 1.61 36.42 0.09
C ASP A 414 2.31 37.69 0.52
N ARG A 415 1.82 38.35 1.58
CA ARG A 415 2.41 39.57 2.13
C ARG A 415 3.67 39.31 2.97
N GLU A 416 3.71 38.23 3.74
CA GLU A 416 4.76 37.96 4.73
C GLU A 416 5.97 37.22 4.17
N LEU A 417 5.80 36.31 3.21
CA LEU A 417 6.87 35.47 2.67
C LEU A 417 7.37 35.95 1.30
N GLN A 418 8.65 35.70 1.05
CA GLN A 418 9.22 35.80 -0.31
C GLN A 418 8.50 34.83 -1.26
N GLN A 419 8.47 35.15 -2.56
CA GLN A 419 7.86 34.28 -3.56
C GLN A 419 8.64 32.96 -3.78
N ASP A 420 9.97 33.02 -3.68
CA ASP A 420 10.85 31.83 -3.73
C ASP A 420 11.79 31.85 -2.49
N PRO A 421 11.29 31.47 -1.32
CA PRO A 421 12.10 31.45 -0.10
C PRO A 421 13.06 30.26 -0.10
N PRO A 422 14.13 30.30 0.69
CA PRO A 422 14.99 29.14 0.90
C PRO A 422 14.21 28.00 1.59
N GLN A 423 14.67 26.77 1.44
CA GLN A 423 14.05 25.60 2.11
C GLN A 423 14.22 25.68 3.64
N LEU A 424 15.34 26.20 4.12
CA LEU A 424 15.65 26.29 5.56
C LEU A 424 15.64 27.77 5.99
N VAL A 425 14.95 28.09 7.07
CA VAL A 425 14.94 29.43 7.66
C VAL A 425 16.34 29.90 8.01
N ALA A 426 17.21 28.97 8.45
CA ALA A 426 18.60 29.25 8.79
C ALA A 426 19.46 29.84 7.65
N LYS A 427 19.00 29.79 6.40
CA LYS A 427 19.67 30.44 5.25
C LYS A 427 19.37 31.91 5.13
N GLY A 428 18.39 32.44 5.88
CA GLY A 428 17.91 33.82 5.77
C GLY A 428 17.19 34.11 4.45
N GLY A 429 16.54 35.25 4.37
CA GLY A 429 15.82 35.67 3.17
C GLY A 429 14.42 35.03 3.00
N VAL A 430 13.77 34.68 4.10
CA VAL A 430 12.44 34.05 4.14
C VAL A 430 11.32 35.07 4.06
N ILE A 431 11.43 36.16 4.81
CA ILE A 431 10.39 37.21 4.95
C ILE A 431 10.47 38.19 3.80
N ALA A 432 9.32 38.61 3.28
CA ALA A 432 9.22 39.60 2.21
C ALA A 432 9.78 40.98 2.62
N ALA A 433 10.37 41.67 1.66
CA ALA A 433 10.79 43.05 1.87
C ALA A 433 9.55 43.96 2.03
N GLY A 434 9.61 44.93 2.97
CA GLY A 434 8.49 45.81 3.27
C GLY A 434 7.48 45.29 4.27
N PHE A 435 7.59 44.04 4.73
CA PHE A 435 6.71 43.49 5.76
C PHE A 435 7.07 43.98 7.17
N SER A 436 8.36 43.92 7.54
CA SER A 436 8.84 44.35 8.86
C SER A 436 9.84 45.50 8.72
N PRO A 437 9.49 46.72 9.19
CA PRO A 437 10.42 47.86 9.17
C PRO A 437 11.74 47.58 9.90
N GLU A 438 11.68 46.86 11.04
CA GLU A 438 12.82 46.44 11.82
C GLU A 438 13.77 45.53 11.02
N LEU A 439 13.20 44.56 10.29
CA LEU A 439 13.98 43.63 9.44
C LEU A 439 14.61 44.38 8.26
N ASP A 440 13.88 45.32 7.66
CA ASP A 440 14.40 46.06 6.52
C ASP A 440 15.52 47.05 6.94
N GLU A 441 15.44 47.62 8.15
CA GLU A 441 16.54 48.39 8.74
C GLU A 441 17.79 47.54 8.95
N LEU A 442 17.64 46.37 9.58
CA LEU A 442 18.77 45.44 9.79
C LEU A 442 19.40 44.98 8.45
N ARG A 443 18.58 44.67 7.44
CA ARG A 443 19.03 44.32 6.09
C ARG A 443 19.76 45.47 5.41
N SER A 444 19.34 46.72 5.65
CA SER A 444 20.02 47.91 5.13
C SER A 444 21.42 48.07 5.75
N ILE A 445 21.54 47.80 7.05
CA ILE A 445 22.83 47.83 7.77
C ILE A 445 23.75 46.72 7.23
N SER A 446 23.26 45.47 7.07
CA SER A 446 24.04 44.36 6.55
C SER A 446 24.51 44.60 5.11
N ARG A 447 23.63 45.13 4.21
CA ARG A 447 23.98 45.46 2.82
C ARG A 447 24.91 46.65 2.72
N GLY A 448 24.58 47.71 3.44
CA GLY A 448 25.44 48.91 3.52
C GLY A 448 26.83 48.61 4.11
N GLY A 449 26.90 47.60 4.96
CA GLY A 449 28.14 47.07 5.49
C GLY A 449 29.10 46.53 4.40
N ARG A 450 28.58 45.83 3.39
CA ARG A 450 29.40 45.35 2.27
C ARG A 450 29.94 46.51 1.42
N ASP A 451 29.14 47.51 1.15
CA ASP A 451 29.55 48.67 0.39
C ASP A 451 30.61 49.48 1.15
N TYR A 452 30.46 49.56 2.47
CA TYR A 452 31.42 50.23 3.35
C TYR A 452 32.75 49.46 3.43
N LEU A 453 32.73 48.11 3.43
CA LEU A 453 33.97 47.32 3.34
C LEU A 453 34.73 47.59 2.03
N LEU A 454 34.04 47.78 0.92
CA LEU A 454 34.67 48.20 -0.34
C LEU A 454 35.25 49.60 -0.22
N LYS A 455 34.55 50.52 0.43
CA LYS A 455 35.03 51.87 0.71
C LYS A 455 36.26 51.88 1.62
N ILE A 456 36.28 51.06 2.69
CA ILE A 456 37.49 50.87 3.51
C ILE A 456 38.66 50.34 2.65
N GLN A 457 38.38 49.38 1.76
CA GLN A 457 39.41 48.86 0.83
C GLN A 457 39.99 49.97 -0.06
N GLU A 458 39.14 50.84 -0.60
CA GLU A 458 39.57 51.95 -1.46
C GLU A 458 40.30 53.04 -0.67
N GLU A 459 39.79 53.40 0.48
CA GLU A 459 40.42 54.41 1.35
C GLU A 459 41.82 53.96 1.88
N GLU A 460 41.89 52.71 2.33
CA GLU A 460 43.14 52.11 2.81
C GLU A 460 44.16 51.86 1.65
N ALA A 461 43.65 51.52 0.45
CA ALA A 461 44.48 51.45 -0.74
C ALA A 461 45.05 52.80 -1.17
N GLN A 462 44.27 53.89 -1.05
CA GLN A 462 44.75 55.28 -1.29
C GLN A 462 45.73 55.77 -0.26
N LYS A 463 45.45 55.54 1.05
CA LYS A 463 46.34 55.91 2.15
C LYS A 463 47.73 55.23 2.10
N THR A 464 47.72 53.94 1.75
CA THR A 464 48.96 53.11 1.76
C THR A 464 49.64 53.03 0.42
N GLY A 465 48.98 53.48 -0.65
CA GLY A 465 49.49 53.35 -2.05
C GLY A 465 49.43 51.91 -2.57
N ILE A 466 48.80 50.92 -1.86
CA ILE A 466 48.78 49.53 -2.24
C ILE A 466 47.53 49.27 -3.10
N GLN A 467 47.65 49.45 -4.43
CA GLN A 467 46.55 49.27 -5.37
C GLN A 467 46.00 47.82 -5.44
N SER A 468 46.75 46.83 -4.96
CA SER A 468 46.35 45.40 -4.99
C SER A 468 45.70 44.95 -3.68
N LEU A 469 45.32 45.88 -2.77
CA LEU A 469 44.68 45.57 -1.51
C LEU A 469 43.30 44.90 -1.75
N LYS A 470 43.03 43.84 -1.03
CA LYS A 470 41.75 43.16 -1.10
C LYS A 470 41.19 42.93 0.30
N VAL A 471 39.90 43.16 0.47
CA VAL A 471 39.17 42.73 1.65
C VAL A 471 38.73 41.28 1.42
N GLY A 472 38.97 40.40 2.39
CA GLY A 472 38.50 39.03 2.39
C GLY A 472 37.95 38.65 3.74
N TYR A 473 37.27 37.50 3.83
CA TYR A 473 36.69 36.95 5.05
C TYR A 473 37.28 35.56 5.35
N ASN A 474 37.53 35.28 6.63
CA ASN A 474 37.97 33.98 7.11
C ASN A 474 37.23 33.58 8.38
N ASN A 475 36.70 32.34 8.44
CA ASN A 475 35.88 31.85 9.57
C ASN A 475 36.64 31.83 10.92
N VAL A 476 37.97 31.94 10.95
CA VAL A 476 38.77 31.88 12.19
C VAL A 476 39.04 33.24 12.79
N PHE A 477 39.24 34.25 11.96
CA PHE A 477 39.64 35.59 12.45
C PHE A 477 38.92 36.78 11.75
N GLY A 478 37.82 36.48 11.02
CA GLY A 478 36.91 37.47 10.45
C GLY A 478 37.40 38.16 9.18
N TYR A 479 36.97 39.42 8.98
CA TYR A 479 37.36 40.24 7.84
C TYR A 479 38.82 40.64 7.95
N TYR A 480 39.54 40.61 6.81
CA TYR A 480 40.95 40.98 6.73
C TYR A 480 41.28 41.71 5.44
N LEU A 481 42.36 42.49 5.49
CA LEU A 481 43.01 43.10 4.33
C LEU A 481 44.14 42.20 3.87
N GLU A 482 44.10 41.77 2.65
CA GLU A 482 45.17 40.92 2.03
C GLU A 482 46.13 41.78 1.23
N VAL A 483 47.43 41.78 1.63
CA VAL A 483 48.53 42.54 1.04
C VAL A 483 49.50 41.54 0.43
N ARG A 484 49.84 41.72 -0.86
CA ARG A 484 50.86 40.91 -1.52
C ARG A 484 52.24 41.22 -0.94
N ASN A 485 53.13 40.20 -0.86
CA ASN A 485 54.47 40.34 -0.27
C ASN A 485 55.31 41.47 -0.91
N THR A 486 55.05 41.84 -2.16
CA THR A 486 55.67 42.96 -2.86
C THR A 486 55.44 44.34 -2.21
N TYR A 487 54.35 44.48 -1.43
CA TYR A 487 53.97 45.75 -0.76
C TYR A 487 54.10 45.69 0.74
N LYS A 488 54.75 44.66 1.29
CA LYS A 488 54.88 44.45 2.75
C LYS A 488 55.49 45.62 3.52
N ASN A 489 56.40 46.35 2.89
CA ASN A 489 57.07 47.50 3.52
C ASN A 489 56.23 48.77 3.54
N GLN A 490 55.08 48.76 2.88
CA GLN A 490 54.15 49.91 2.81
C GLN A 490 52.98 49.76 3.78
N VAL A 491 52.95 48.67 4.54
CA VAL A 491 51.89 48.37 5.51
C VAL A 491 52.12 49.25 6.75
N PRO A 492 51.06 50.01 7.21
CA PRO A 492 51.16 50.80 8.44
C PRO A 492 51.41 49.95 9.69
N GLN A 493 52.15 50.49 10.65
CA GLN A 493 52.45 49.80 11.90
C GLN A 493 51.23 49.51 12.78
N GLU A 494 50.15 50.22 12.55
CA GLU A 494 48.86 50.09 13.26
C GLU A 494 48.07 48.84 12.81
N TRP A 495 48.39 48.25 11.66
CA TRP A 495 47.72 47.07 11.17
C TRP A 495 48.22 45.80 11.89
N ILE A 496 47.27 45.02 12.42
CA ILE A 496 47.60 43.78 13.17
C ILE A 496 47.67 42.63 12.18
N ARG A 497 48.86 42.07 12.02
CA ARG A 497 49.09 40.86 11.17
C ARG A 497 48.45 39.64 11.83
N LYS A 498 47.63 38.91 11.13
CA LYS A 498 46.93 37.69 11.60
C LYS A 498 47.46 36.43 10.94
N GLN A 499 47.80 36.49 9.66
CA GLN A 499 48.25 35.34 8.91
C GLN A 499 49.27 35.72 7.85
N THR A 500 50.30 34.86 7.69
CA THR A 500 51.31 34.93 6.61
C THR A 500 51.07 33.78 5.66
N LEU A 501 50.86 34.07 4.38
CA LEU A 501 50.73 33.14 3.28
C LEU A 501 52.00 33.17 2.41
N ALA A 502 52.13 32.17 1.50
CA ALA A 502 53.28 32.10 0.59
C ALA A 502 53.48 33.38 -0.25
N ASN A 503 52.40 34.03 -0.70
CA ASN A 503 52.44 35.17 -1.61
C ASN A 503 51.79 36.45 -1.06
N ALA A 504 51.24 36.44 0.14
CA ALA A 504 50.51 37.57 0.76
C ALA A 504 50.57 37.49 2.29
N GLU A 505 50.29 38.59 2.96
CA GLU A 505 50.01 38.67 4.39
C GLU A 505 48.62 39.24 4.61
N ARG A 506 47.95 38.79 5.71
CA ARG A 506 46.63 39.23 6.10
C ARG A 506 46.66 40.04 7.37
N TYR A 507 46.01 41.16 7.31
CA TYR A 507 45.97 42.18 8.37
C TYR A 507 44.54 42.50 8.76
N ILE A 508 44.40 42.96 10.01
CA ILE A 508 43.13 43.53 10.55
C ILE A 508 43.41 44.95 11.04
N THR A 509 42.49 45.87 10.72
CA THR A 509 42.50 47.23 11.31
C THR A 509 41.44 47.28 12.41
N GLU A 510 41.56 48.22 13.34
CA GLU A 510 40.58 48.40 14.42
C GLU A 510 39.20 48.83 13.86
N GLU A 511 39.18 49.63 12.79
CA GLU A 511 37.98 50.03 12.09
C GLU A 511 37.29 48.86 11.43
N LEU A 512 38.00 47.97 10.76
CA LEU A 512 37.49 46.75 10.15
C LEU A 512 36.87 45.81 11.21
N LYS A 513 37.47 45.72 12.38
CA LYS A 513 36.99 44.88 13.48
C LYS A 513 35.69 45.43 14.11
N GLN A 514 35.61 46.72 14.34
CA GLN A 514 34.38 47.38 14.86
C GLN A 514 33.22 47.23 13.89
N TYR A 515 33.50 47.32 12.60
CA TYR A 515 32.51 47.19 11.55
C TYR A 515 32.05 45.72 11.38
N GLU A 516 32.96 44.79 11.47
CA GLU A 516 32.68 43.36 11.53
C GLU A 516 31.69 43.04 12.65
N GLN A 517 31.91 43.52 13.85
CA GLN A 517 30.99 43.30 14.97
C GLN A 517 29.59 43.85 14.70
N LYS A 518 29.46 44.97 13.98
CA LYS A 518 28.15 45.52 13.59
C LYS A 518 27.47 44.66 12.52
N ILE A 519 28.19 44.16 11.52
CA ILE A 519 27.63 43.35 10.46
C ILE A 519 27.22 41.98 11.00
N MET A 520 28.09 41.29 11.77
CA MET A 520 27.79 40.00 12.36
C MET A 520 26.61 40.11 13.33
N GLY A 521 26.53 41.16 14.14
CA GLY A 521 25.38 41.40 15.01
C GLY A 521 24.09 41.63 14.24
N ALA A 522 24.13 42.31 13.10
CA ALA A 522 22.96 42.48 12.24
C ALA A 522 22.49 41.19 11.57
N ASP A 523 23.43 40.40 11.05
CA ASP A 523 23.10 39.11 10.40
C ASP A 523 22.48 38.09 11.41
N GLU A 524 22.99 38.03 12.64
CA GLU A 524 22.40 37.19 13.71
C GLU A 524 21.00 37.68 14.09
N GLN A 525 20.80 39.02 14.21
CA GLN A 525 19.50 39.62 14.52
C GLN A 525 18.48 39.41 13.38
N ILE A 526 18.91 39.52 12.11
CA ILE A 526 18.09 39.19 10.93
C ILE A 526 17.57 37.77 11.03
N LEU A 527 18.48 36.81 11.24
CA LEU A 527 18.12 35.39 11.32
C LEU A 527 17.17 35.10 12.47
N ALA A 528 17.43 35.66 13.66
CA ALA A 528 16.56 35.53 14.84
C ALA A 528 15.17 36.11 14.58
N LEU A 529 15.09 37.31 13.97
CA LEU A 529 13.82 37.95 13.64
C LEU A 529 13.03 37.20 12.55
N GLU A 530 13.70 36.78 11.47
CA GLU A 530 13.05 35.99 10.44
C GLU A 530 12.54 34.64 10.98
N THR A 531 13.28 33.99 11.88
CA THR A 531 12.84 32.76 12.55
C THR A 531 11.61 33.01 13.41
N ARG A 532 11.59 34.11 14.19
CA ARG A 532 10.45 34.46 15.02
C ARG A 532 9.20 34.73 14.17
N LEU A 533 9.31 35.57 13.15
CA LEU A 533 8.17 35.93 12.27
C LEU A 533 7.63 34.70 11.53
N PHE A 534 8.50 33.86 11.04
CA PHE A 534 8.08 32.60 10.39
C PHE A 534 7.37 31.65 11.38
N THR A 535 7.88 31.53 12.61
CA THR A 535 7.25 30.69 13.65
C THR A 535 5.88 31.26 14.07
N GLU A 536 5.72 32.58 14.16
CA GLU A 536 4.45 33.22 14.42
C GLU A 536 3.43 32.90 13.29
N LEU A 537 3.85 33.02 12.02
CA LEU A 537 3.00 32.64 10.87
C LEU A 537 2.56 31.18 10.95
N VAL A 538 3.49 30.25 11.17
CA VAL A 538 3.20 28.81 11.26
C VAL A 538 2.25 28.51 12.43
N THR A 539 2.42 29.19 13.56
CA THR A 539 1.52 29.03 14.73
C THR A 539 0.09 29.45 14.39
N ASP A 540 -0.08 30.59 13.74
CA ASP A 540 -1.41 31.11 13.39
C ASP A 540 -2.06 30.26 12.26
N MET A 541 -1.26 29.62 11.38
CA MET A 541 -1.77 28.67 10.39
C MET A 541 -2.47 27.46 11.03
N GLN A 542 -2.17 27.13 12.27
CA GLN A 542 -2.79 25.98 12.96
C GLN A 542 -4.31 26.10 13.07
N GLU A 543 -4.86 27.30 13.14
CA GLU A 543 -6.31 27.55 13.17
C GLU A 543 -7.01 27.09 11.88
N TYR A 544 -6.30 27.05 10.75
CA TYR A 544 -6.82 26.67 9.44
C TYR A 544 -6.72 25.16 9.16
N ILE A 545 -6.11 24.36 10.04
CA ILE A 545 -5.91 22.93 9.84
C ILE A 545 -7.21 22.19 9.44
N PRO A 546 -8.33 22.32 10.18
CA PRO A 546 -9.55 21.59 9.84
C PRO A 546 -10.13 21.97 8.47
N LEU A 547 -10.05 23.28 8.12
CA LEU A 547 -10.56 23.79 6.85
C LEU A 547 -9.73 23.28 5.66
N ILE A 548 -8.41 23.31 5.77
CA ILE A 548 -7.50 22.84 4.72
C ILE A 548 -7.59 21.31 4.55
N GLN A 549 -7.77 20.56 5.65
CA GLN A 549 -8.02 19.12 5.58
C GLN A 549 -9.35 18.81 4.87
N ALA A 550 -10.40 19.59 5.13
CA ALA A 550 -11.66 19.43 4.40
C ALA A 550 -11.47 19.69 2.90
N ASP A 551 -10.74 20.74 2.53
CA ASP A 551 -10.44 21.07 1.14
C ASP A 551 -9.56 19.97 0.48
N ALA A 552 -8.58 19.43 1.20
CA ALA A 552 -7.77 18.30 0.73
C ALA A 552 -8.63 17.07 0.35
N ASN A 553 -9.62 16.75 1.18
CA ASN A 553 -10.57 15.68 0.90
C ASN A 553 -11.45 15.96 -0.33
N ILE A 554 -11.90 17.21 -0.48
CA ILE A 554 -12.72 17.64 -1.63
C ILE A 554 -11.88 17.56 -2.91
N VAL A 555 -10.67 18.08 -2.89
CA VAL A 555 -9.71 18.02 -4.01
C VAL A 555 -9.42 16.58 -4.40
N ALA A 556 -9.14 15.70 -3.43
CA ALA A 556 -8.89 14.28 -3.69
C ALA A 556 -10.08 13.59 -4.36
N ARG A 557 -11.32 13.91 -3.92
CA ARG A 557 -12.55 13.38 -4.54
C ARG A 557 -12.72 13.88 -5.97
N LEU A 558 -12.56 15.17 -6.23
CA LEU A 558 -12.64 15.73 -7.58
C LEU A 558 -11.60 15.12 -8.51
N ASP A 559 -10.36 14.95 -8.03
CA ASP A 559 -9.24 14.39 -8.79
C ASP A 559 -9.49 12.92 -9.15
N CYS A 560 -10.02 12.10 -8.22
CA CYS A 560 -10.43 10.73 -8.52
C CYS A 560 -11.52 10.66 -9.59
N LEU A 561 -12.57 11.49 -9.49
CA LEU A 561 -13.68 11.49 -10.44
C LEU A 561 -13.25 12.02 -11.82
N LEU A 562 -12.35 13.00 -11.84
CA LEU A 562 -11.70 13.47 -13.05
C LEU A 562 -10.82 12.38 -13.69
N SER A 563 -10.06 11.64 -12.86
CA SER A 563 -9.25 10.50 -13.30
C SER A 563 -10.11 9.45 -14.02
N PHE A 564 -11.29 9.11 -13.47
CA PHE A 564 -12.24 8.19 -14.12
C PHE A 564 -12.75 8.72 -15.46
N ALA A 565 -13.04 10.01 -15.57
CA ALA A 565 -13.49 10.61 -16.82
C ALA A 565 -12.37 10.61 -17.89
N LYS A 566 -11.13 10.90 -17.52
CA LYS A 566 -9.97 10.84 -18.42
C LYS A 566 -9.74 9.41 -18.93
N THR A 567 -9.75 8.43 -18.01
CA THR A 567 -9.64 7.01 -18.37
C THR A 567 -10.76 6.57 -19.31
N ALA A 568 -11.99 7.01 -19.05
CA ALA A 568 -13.14 6.70 -19.91
C ALA A 568 -13.01 7.26 -21.32
N GLU A 569 -12.48 8.47 -21.48
CA GLU A 569 -12.23 9.07 -22.79
C GLU A 569 -11.08 8.36 -23.54
N GLU A 570 -9.97 8.09 -22.85
CA GLU A 570 -8.78 7.44 -23.40
C GLU A 570 -9.09 6.02 -23.93
N HIS A 571 -9.88 5.24 -23.16
CA HIS A 571 -10.15 3.83 -23.44
C HIS A 571 -11.59 3.55 -23.93
N ARG A 572 -12.38 4.58 -24.21
CA ARG A 572 -13.76 4.43 -24.70
C ARG A 572 -14.63 3.60 -23.76
N TYR A 573 -14.60 3.93 -22.45
CA TYR A 573 -15.47 3.30 -21.46
C TYR A 573 -16.82 3.97 -21.43
N VAL A 574 -17.85 3.20 -21.05
CA VAL A 574 -19.24 3.65 -21.01
C VAL A 574 -19.75 3.74 -19.58
N ARG A 575 -20.75 4.59 -19.37
CA ARG A 575 -21.44 4.70 -18.09
C ARG A 575 -22.25 3.43 -17.82
N PRO A 576 -22.01 2.69 -16.71
CA PRO A 576 -22.83 1.56 -16.31
C PRO A 576 -24.16 2.02 -15.70
N VAL A 577 -25.19 1.21 -15.80
CA VAL A 577 -26.43 1.32 -15.03
C VAL A 577 -26.28 0.48 -13.77
N VAL A 578 -26.26 1.15 -12.60
CA VAL A 578 -26.09 0.49 -11.31
C VAL A 578 -27.38 0.57 -10.52
N VAL A 579 -27.92 -0.58 -10.11
CA VAL A 579 -29.22 -0.73 -9.47
C VAL A 579 -29.17 -1.74 -8.31
N ASP A 580 -30.23 -1.76 -7.49
CA ASP A 580 -30.36 -2.70 -6.37
C ASP A 580 -31.18 -3.94 -6.78
N ASP A 581 -30.62 -4.71 -7.73
CA ASP A 581 -31.18 -6.00 -8.15
C ASP A 581 -30.11 -7.11 -8.16
N ASN A 582 -30.45 -8.29 -8.70
CA ASN A 582 -29.52 -9.43 -8.78
C ASN A 582 -29.14 -9.77 -10.24
N VAL A 583 -29.20 -8.80 -11.14
CA VAL A 583 -28.88 -8.98 -12.56
C VAL A 583 -27.48 -8.42 -12.85
N LEU A 584 -26.72 -9.11 -13.65
CA LEU A 584 -25.43 -8.65 -14.19
C LEU A 584 -25.44 -8.92 -15.70
N GLU A 585 -25.61 -7.87 -16.48
CA GLU A 585 -25.54 -7.92 -17.94
C GLU A 585 -24.40 -7.03 -18.43
N ILE A 586 -23.49 -7.59 -19.20
CA ILE A 586 -22.36 -6.89 -19.80
C ILE A 586 -22.37 -7.22 -21.29
N SER A 587 -22.58 -6.23 -22.14
CA SER A 587 -22.48 -6.37 -23.59
C SER A 587 -21.12 -5.92 -24.07
N ALA A 588 -20.47 -6.74 -24.89
CA ALA A 588 -19.17 -6.48 -25.47
C ALA A 588 -18.11 -6.05 -24.43
N GLY A 589 -18.10 -6.74 -23.28
CA GLY A 589 -17.15 -6.47 -22.21
C GLY A 589 -15.69 -6.72 -22.64
N ARG A 590 -14.77 -5.86 -22.20
CA ARG A 590 -13.31 -5.95 -22.44
C ARG A 590 -12.58 -6.00 -21.13
N HIS A 591 -11.38 -6.58 -21.12
CA HIS A 591 -10.55 -6.64 -19.92
C HIS A 591 -9.72 -5.35 -19.77
N PRO A 592 -9.95 -4.52 -18.74
CA PRO A 592 -9.37 -3.17 -18.65
C PRO A 592 -7.84 -3.15 -18.65
N VAL A 593 -7.21 -4.20 -18.10
CA VAL A 593 -5.74 -4.27 -18.05
C VAL A 593 -5.17 -4.89 -19.33
N ILE A 594 -5.73 -6.02 -19.79
CA ILE A 594 -5.18 -6.73 -20.96
C ILE A 594 -5.29 -5.85 -22.22
N GLU A 595 -6.41 -5.12 -22.41
CA GLU A 595 -6.58 -4.27 -23.60
C GLU A 595 -5.51 -3.17 -23.72
N THR A 596 -4.96 -2.69 -22.59
CA THR A 596 -3.88 -1.67 -22.59
C THR A 596 -2.50 -2.26 -22.87
N GLN A 597 -2.34 -3.58 -22.81
CA GLN A 597 -1.07 -4.28 -23.04
C GLN A 597 -0.97 -4.92 -24.43
N LEU A 598 -2.04 -4.85 -25.22
CA LEU A 598 -2.03 -5.41 -26.58
C LEU A 598 -1.12 -4.59 -27.51
N PRO A 599 -0.40 -5.24 -28.43
CA PRO A 599 0.39 -4.56 -29.45
C PRO A 599 -0.48 -3.59 -30.27
N VAL A 600 0.14 -2.53 -30.80
CA VAL A 600 -0.54 -1.56 -31.65
C VAL A 600 -1.14 -2.26 -32.88
N GLY A 601 -2.47 -2.14 -33.03
CA GLY A 601 -3.22 -2.76 -34.12
C GLY A 601 -3.91 -4.09 -33.77
N GLU A 602 -3.68 -4.62 -32.56
CA GLU A 602 -4.47 -5.74 -32.02
C GLU A 602 -5.58 -5.22 -31.12
N GLU A 603 -6.81 -5.73 -31.31
CA GLU A 603 -7.96 -5.39 -30.45
C GLU A 603 -8.30 -6.56 -29.54
N TYR A 604 -8.74 -6.23 -28.34
CA TYR A 604 -9.29 -7.24 -27.41
C TYR A 604 -10.62 -7.78 -27.94
N VAL A 605 -10.82 -9.10 -27.90
CA VAL A 605 -12.06 -9.73 -28.35
C VAL A 605 -13.14 -9.54 -27.27
N PRO A 606 -14.16 -8.72 -27.51
CA PRO A 606 -15.18 -8.42 -26.51
C PRO A 606 -16.14 -9.60 -26.33
N ASN A 607 -16.65 -9.77 -25.10
CA ASN A 607 -17.54 -10.87 -24.73
C ASN A 607 -18.76 -10.38 -23.95
N ASP A 608 -19.89 -11.07 -24.13
CA ASP A 608 -21.14 -10.81 -23.46
C ASP A 608 -21.26 -11.71 -22.23
N ILE A 609 -21.72 -11.17 -21.11
CA ILE A 609 -22.00 -11.89 -19.86
C ILE A 609 -23.39 -11.55 -19.39
N GLU A 610 -24.17 -12.56 -19.09
CA GLU A 610 -25.51 -12.45 -18.50
C GLU A 610 -25.60 -13.39 -17.31
N LEU A 611 -25.86 -12.86 -16.13
CA LEU A 611 -26.08 -13.61 -14.90
C LEU A 611 -27.25 -13.03 -14.14
N ASP A 612 -28.18 -13.92 -13.74
CA ASP A 612 -29.29 -13.59 -12.85
C ASP A 612 -29.48 -14.72 -11.83
N THR A 613 -30.36 -14.53 -10.85
CA THR A 613 -30.64 -15.57 -9.85
C THR A 613 -31.83 -16.44 -10.19
N GLU A 614 -32.52 -16.20 -11.32
CA GLU A 614 -33.77 -16.87 -11.71
C GLU A 614 -33.58 -17.86 -12.86
N GLN A 615 -32.87 -17.46 -13.92
CA GLN A 615 -32.70 -18.25 -15.14
C GLN A 615 -31.26 -18.70 -15.39
N GLN A 616 -30.29 -17.85 -15.10
CA GLN A 616 -28.87 -18.10 -15.38
C GLN A 616 -27.96 -17.69 -14.19
N GLN A 617 -28.03 -18.46 -13.12
CA GLN A 617 -27.25 -18.17 -11.91
C GLN A 617 -25.77 -18.57 -12.06
N ILE A 618 -25.52 -19.70 -12.71
CA ILE A 618 -24.18 -20.29 -12.85
C ILE A 618 -23.89 -20.51 -14.33
N MET A 619 -22.78 -19.92 -14.80
CA MET A 619 -22.22 -20.19 -16.13
C MET A 619 -21.04 -21.16 -15.96
N ILE A 620 -21.16 -22.37 -16.51
CA ILE A 620 -20.05 -23.30 -16.64
C ILE A 620 -19.35 -23.02 -17.97
N ILE A 621 -18.08 -22.65 -17.90
CA ILE A 621 -17.29 -22.22 -19.05
C ILE A 621 -16.21 -23.25 -19.32
N THR A 622 -16.37 -24.02 -20.41
CA THR A 622 -15.41 -25.00 -20.87
C THR A 622 -14.53 -24.46 -22.00
N GLY A 623 -13.46 -25.15 -22.32
CA GLY A 623 -12.56 -24.80 -23.42
C GLY A 623 -11.08 -25.03 -23.07
N PRO A 624 -10.21 -24.94 -24.08
CA PRO A 624 -8.77 -25.21 -23.88
C PRO A 624 -8.09 -24.15 -23.01
N ASN A 625 -6.95 -24.53 -22.43
CA ASN A 625 -6.07 -23.56 -21.80
C ASN A 625 -5.54 -22.61 -22.87
N MET A 626 -5.26 -21.35 -22.54
CA MET A 626 -4.94 -20.25 -23.45
C MET A 626 -6.12 -19.68 -24.25
N ALA A 627 -7.32 -20.25 -24.17
CA ALA A 627 -8.50 -19.67 -24.85
C ALA A 627 -9.01 -18.37 -24.22
N GLY A 628 -8.52 -18.01 -23.02
CA GLY A 628 -8.92 -16.75 -22.34
C GLY A 628 -9.99 -16.91 -21.27
N LYS A 629 -10.28 -18.13 -20.77
CA LYS A 629 -11.26 -18.36 -19.68
C LYS A 629 -10.97 -17.51 -18.45
N SER A 630 -9.75 -17.56 -17.90
CA SER A 630 -9.33 -16.80 -16.74
C SER A 630 -9.43 -15.28 -16.95
N ALA A 631 -9.09 -14.79 -18.15
CA ALA A 631 -9.23 -13.40 -18.53
C ALA A 631 -10.69 -12.94 -18.52
N LEU A 632 -11.60 -13.78 -19.01
CA LEU A 632 -13.04 -13.51 -19.01
C LEU A 632 -13.61 -13.42 -17.58
N LEU A 633 -13.20 -14.33 -16.68
CA LEU A 633 -13.62 -14.29 -15.28
C LEU A 633 -13.15 -12.99 -14.63
N ARG A 634 -11.85 -12.68 -14.74
CA ARG A 634 -11.28 -11.45 -14.21
C ARG A 634 -11.94 -10.19 -14.78
N GLN A 635 -12.16 -10.14 -16.09
CA GLN A 635 -12.89 -9.06 -16.78
C GLN A 635 -14.24 -8.78 -16.11
N THR A 636 -15.04 -9.82 -15.86
CA THR A 636 -16.38 -9.68 -15.26
C THR A 636 -16.30 -9.10 -13.85
N ALA A 637 -15.36 -9.58 -13.02
CA ALA A 637 -15.15 -9.04 -11.69
C ALA A 637 -14.66 -7.59 -11.72
N LEU A 638 -13.71 -7.27 -12.59
CA LEU A 638 -13.16 -5.91 -12.72
C LEU A 638 -14.20 -4.91 -13.19
N ILE A 639 -15.04 -5.25 -14.18
CA ILE A 639 -16.14 -4.41 -14.64
C ILE A 639 -17.16 -4.17 -13.51
N THR A 640 -17.53 -5.19 -12.75
CA THR A 640 -18.44 -5.08 -11.60
C THR A 640 -17.83 -4.18 -10.52
N LEU A 641 -16.55 -4.34 -10.22
CA LEU A 641 -15.83 -3.55 -9.24
C LEU A 641 -15.72 -2.09 -9.66
N MET A 642 -15.34 -1.82 -10.91
CA MET A 642 -15.27 -0.46 -11.48
C MET A 642 -16.62 0.25 -11.42
N ALA A 643 -17.73 -0.44 -11.79
CA ALA A 643 -19.06 0.10 -11.68
C ALA A 643 -19.41 0.52 -10.24
N GLN A 644 -19.09 -0.31 -9.24
CA GLN A 644 -19.35 -0.01 -7.83
C GLN A 644 -18.36 0.99 -7.20
N MET A 645 -17.23 1.28 -7.85
CA MET A 645 -16.39 2.42 -7.53
C MET A 645 -17.01 3.76 -8.00
N GLY A 646 -17.96 3.72 -8.92
CA GLY A 646 -18.49 4.88 -9.64
C GLY A 646 -17.65 5.27 -10.86
N CYS A 647 -16.92 4.32 -11.43
CA CYS A 647 -16.12 4.46 -12.66
C CYS A 647 -16.94 4.00 -13.89
N PHE A 648 -16.66 4.56 -15.04
CA PHE A 648 -17.12 4.01 -16.33
C PHE A 648 -16.39 2.70 -16.63
N VAL A 649 -16.99 1.84 -17.44
CA VAL A 649 -16.56 0.45 -17.62
C VAL A 649 -16.23 0.12 -19.08
N PRO A 650 -15.29 -0.80 -19.34
CA PRO A 650 -14.89 -1.24 -20.66
C PRO A 650 -15.94 -2.20 -21.28
N ALA A 651 -17.03 -1.65 -21.77
CA ALA A 651 -18.13 -2.39 -22.40
C ALA A 651 -18.87 -1.49 -23.41
N ASP A 652 -19.78 -2.06 -24.21
CA ASP A 652 -20.73 -1.26 -24.99
C ASP A 652 -21.93 -0.84 -24.13
N SER A 653 -22.35 -1.72 -23.22
CA SER A 653 -23.31 -1.42 -22.16
C SER A 653 -23.09 -2.35 -20.96
N ALA A 654 -23.44 -1.88 -19.76
CA ALA A 654 -23.40 -2.70 -18.56
C ALA A 654 -24.56 -2.35 -17.63
N HIS A 655 -25.31 -3.38 -17.21
CA HIS A 655 -26.29 -3.33 -16.14
C HIS A 655 -25.74 -4.13 -14.96
N VAL A 656 -25.52 -3.47 -13.84
CA VAL A 656 -24.85 -4.06 -12.69
C VAL A 656 -25.73 -3.97 -11.46
N GLY A 657 -26.36 -5.10 -11.12
CA GLY A 657 -26.98 -5.30 -9.81
C GLY A 657 -25.91 -5.39 -8.74
N VAL A 658 -26.00 -4.51 -7.74
CA VAL A 658 -24.97 -4.35 -6.69
C VAL A 658 -24.65 -5.67 -6.00
N VAL A 659 -23.35 -5.98 -5.89
CA VAL A 659 -22.82 -7.11 -5.12
C VAL A 659 -22.36 -6.67 -3.73
N ASP A 660 -22.47 -7.58 -2.76
CA ASP A 660 -21.97 -7.36 -1.41
C ASP A 660 -20.55 -7.91 -1.21
N LYS A 661 -20.18 -8.93 -2.00
CA LYS A 661 -18.86 -9.59 -1.98
C LYS A 661 -18.48 -10.04 -3.38
N ILE A 662 -17.20 -9.98 -3.68
CA ILE A 662 -16.60 -10.61 -4.85
C ILE A 662 -15.58 -11.62 -4.35
N PHE A 663 -15.72 -12.86 -4.78
CA PHE A 663 -14.79 -13.95 -4.47
C PHE A 663 -14.17 -14.49 -5.74
N THR A 664 -12.87 -14.65 -5.73
CA THR A 664 -12.15 -15.24 -6.86
C THR A 664 -11.25 -16.37 -6.39
N ARG A 665 -11.29 -17.47 -7.12
CA ARG A 665 -10.30 -18.53 -7.11
C ARG A 665 -9.77 -18.67 -8.53
N VAL A 666 -8.80 -17.83 -8.89
CA VAL A 666 -8.22 -17.73 -10.24
C VAL A 666 -6.70 -17.80 -10.15
N GLY A 667 -6.09 -18.75 -10.84
CA GLY A 667 -4.65 -18.99 -10.84
C GLY A 667 -4.16 -19.88 -9.68
N ALA A 668 -3.00 -20.52 -9.85
CA ALA A 668 -2.33 -21.26 -8.79
C ALA A 668 -1.42 -20.29 -8.02
N SER A 669 -1.70 -20.06 -6.74
CA SER A 669 -0.75 -19.40 -5.85
C SER A 669 0.09 -20.48 -5.17
N ASP A 670 1.31 -20.69 -5.67
CA ASP A 670 2.28 -21.57 -5.00
C ASP A 670 2.85 -20.85 -3.78
N ASN A 671 2.32 -21.19 -2.61
CA ASN A 671 2.86 -20.67 -1.35
C ASN A 671 3.95 -21.63 -0.81
N ILE A 672 5.06 -21.70 -1.53
CA ILE A 672 6.21 -22.56 -1.22
C ILE A 672 6.77 -22.24 0.19
N SER A 673 6.60 -21.03 0.67
CA SER A 673 7.16 -20.56 1.95
C SER A 673 6.52 -21.21 3.19
N LEU A 674 5.28 -21.71 3.08
CA LEU A 674 4.57 -22.36 4.21
C LEU A 674 4.59 -23.91 4.11
N GLY A 675 5.14 -24.48 3.03
CA GLY A 675 5.19 -25.94 2.83
C GLY A 675 3.81 -26.60 2.65
N GLU A 676 2.76 -25.82 2.37
CA GLU A 676 1.41 -26.31 2.12
C GLU A 676 1.30 -26.85 0.69
N SER A 677 0.55 -27.96 0.53
CA SER A 677 0.22 -28.49 -0.79
C SER A 677 -0.66 -27.49 -1.55
N THR A 678 -0.40 -27.29 -2.85
CA THR A 678 -1.20 -26.45 -3.76
C THR A 678 -2.68 -26.79 -3.69
N PHE A 679 -3.01 -28.07 -3.55
CA PHE A 679 -4.38 -28.55 -3.38
C PHE A 679 -4.98 -28.12 -2.03
N MET A 680 -4.21 -28.14 -0.94
CA MET A 680 -4.69 -27.68 0.37
C MET A 680 -5.00 -26.17 0.37
N VAL A 681 -4.15 -25.36 -0.25
CA VAL A 681 -4.40 -23.92 -0.45
C VAL A 681 -5.69 -23.73 -1.25
N GLU A 682 -5.85 -24.46 -2.35
CA GLU A 682 -7.05 -24.42 -3.19
C GLU A 682 -8.32 -24.75 -2.41
N MET A 683 -8.30 -25.79 -1.58
CA MET A 683 -9.44 -26.19 -0.76
C MET A 683 -9.73 -25.20 0.37
N THR A 684 -8.70 -24.58 0.92
CA THR A 684 -8.86 -23.52 1.95
C THR A 684 -9.51 -22.27 1.35
N GLU A 685 -9.11 -21.85 0.15
CA GLU A 685 -9.74 -20.73 -0.57
C GLU A 685 -11.21 -21.05 -0.92
N ALA A 686 -11.48 -22.24 -1.47
CA ALA A 686 -12.85 -22.67 -1.77
C ALA A 686 -13.72 -22.75 -0.50
N SER A 687 -13.19 -23.27 0.60
CA SER A 687 -13.86 -23.32 1.91
C SER A 687 -14.20 -21.90 2.41
N ASN A 688 -13.26 -20.96 2.33
CA ASN A 688 -13.51 -19.56 2.69
C ASN A 688 -14.66 -18.96 1.86
N ILE A 689 -14.70 -19.22 0.57
CA ILE A 689 -15.78 -18.76 -0.33
C ILE A 689 -17.12 -19.35 0.13
N LEU A 690 -17.22 -20.67 0.24
CA LEU A 690 -18.46 -21.38 0.54
C LEU A 690 -19.05 -21.01 1.92
N ASN A 691 -18.22 -20.76 2.91
CA ASN A 691 -18.64 -20.35 4.26
C ASN A 691 -19.07 -18.88 4.33
N ASN A 692 -18.65 -18.03 3.39
CA ASN A 692 -18.90 -16.58 3.43
C ASN A 692 -19.81 -16.08 2.31
N VAL A 693 -20.16 -16.90 1.32
CA VAL A 693 -21.00 -16.52 0.17
C VAL A 693 -22.40 -16.11 0.61
N THR A 694 -23.01 -15.17 -0.13
CA THR A 694 -24.40 -14.72 0.02
C THR A 694 -25.10 -14.75 -1.34
N PRO A 695 -26.44 -14.65 -1.40
CA PRO A 695 -27.15 -14.56 -2.68
C PRO A 695 -26.79 -13.33 -3.53
N ARG A 696 -26.20 -12.30 -2.92
CA ARG A 696 -25.73 -11.08 -3.62
C ARG A 696 -24.28 -11.11 -4.02
N SER A 697 -23.56 -12.20 -3.71
CA SER A 697 -22.14 -12.32 -4.06
C SER A 697 -21.92 -12.62 -5.55
N LEU A 698 -20.77 -12.24 -6.07
CA LEU A 698 -20.23 -12.68 -7.34
C LEU A 698 -19.07 -13.64 -7.06
N VAL A 699 -19.14 -14.87 -7.59
CA VAL A 699 -18.15 -15.93 -7.35
C VAL A 699 -17.51 -16.37 -8.67
N LEU A 700 -16.18 -16.46 -8.68
CA LEU A 700 -15.38 -16.84 -9.84
C LEU A 700 -14.47 -18.01 -9.47
N PHE A 701 -14.74 -19.17 -10.05
CA PHE A 701 -13.90 -20.34 -9.94
C PHE A 701 -13.17 -20.64 -11.25
N ASP A 702 -11.87 -20.80 -11.19
CA ASP A 702 -11.05 -21.15 -12.34
C ASP A 702 -10.27 -22.42 -12.06
N GLU A 703 -10.62 -23.46 -12.83
CA GLU A 703 -9.97 -24.77 -12.84
C GLU A 703 -9.87 -25.45 -11.46
N LEU A 704 -10.93 -25.37 -10.66
CA LEU A 704 -11.00 -25.98 -9.34
C LEU A 704 -10.93 -27.49 -9.41
N GLY A 705 -10.13 -28.13 -8.53
CA GLY A 705 -9.96 -29.59 -8.44
C GLY A 705 -8.76 -30.15 -9.20
N ARG A 706 -7.88 -29.30 -9.77
CA ARG A 706 -6.70 -29.76 -10.53
C ARG A 706 -5.60 -30.41 -9.69
N GLY A 707 -5.52 -30.08 -8.42
CA GLY A 707 -4.44 -30.49 -7.53
C GLY A 707 -4.54 -31.93 -7.01
N THR A 708 -5.57 -32.71 -7.43
CA THR A 708 -5.81 -34.09 -6.97
C THR A 708 -6.12 -35.03 -8.12
N SER A 709 -6.57 -36.26 -7.83
CA SER A 709 -6.99 -37.20 -8.87
C SER A 709 -8.18 -36.65 -9.67
N THR A 710 -8.29 -36.99 -10.96
CA THR A 710 -9.31 -36.49 -11.85
C THR A 710 -10.73 -36.70 -11.30
N TYR A 711 -11.02 -37.88 -10.76
CA TYR A 711 -12.35 -38.20 -10.22
C TYR A 711 -12.67 -37.45 -8.92
N ASP A 712 -11.71 -37.31 -8.04
CA ASP A 712 -11.89 -36.49 -6.82
C ASP A 712 -12.12 -35.03 -7.18
N GLY A 713 -11.33 -34.50 -8.15
CA GLY A 713 -11.47 -33.11 -8.64
C GLY A 713 -12.83 -32.84 -9.24
N ILE A 714 -13.34 -33.73 -10.13
CA ILE A 714 -14.69 -33.62 -10.70
C ILE A 714 -15.75 -33.69 -9.62
N SER A 715 -15.63 -34.65 -8.68
CA SER A 715 -16.60 -34.83 -7.60
C SER A 715 -16.73 -33.59 -6.70
N ILE A 716 -15.59 -32.98 -6.35
CA ILE A 716 -15.55 -31.74 -5.54
C ILE A 716 -16.15 -30.57 -6.35
N ALA A 717 -15.75 -30.39 -7.60
CA ALA A 717 -16.26 -29.32 -8.46
C ALA A 717 -17.78 -29.42 -8.64
N TRP A 718 -18.29 -30.65 -8.90
CA TRP A 718 -19.72 -30.92 -9.02
C TRP A 718 -20.47 -30.57 -7.75
N ALA A 719 -20.02 -31.07 -6.61
CA ALA A 719 -20.66 -30.83 -5.31
C ALA A 719 -20.70 -29.33 -4.94
N ILE A 720 -19.67 -28.58 -5.28
CA ILE A 720 -19.61 -27.12 -5.05
C ILE A 720 -20.63 -26.39 -5.91
N VAL A 721 -20.70 -26.71 -7.20
CA VAL A 721 -21.69 -26.10 -8.13
C VAL A 721 -23.12 -26.43 -7.69
N GLU A 722 -23.38 -27.67 -7.29
CA GLU A 722 -24.67 -28.12 -6.77
C GLU A 722 -25.04 -27.38 -5.47
N TYR A 723 -24.10 -27.25 -4.53
CA TYR A 723 -24.28 -26.50 -3.27
C TYR A 723 -24.66 -25.03 -3.56
N LEU A 724 -23.96 -24.34 -4.45
CA LEU A 724 -24.26 -22.96 -4.83
C LEU A 724 -25.63 -22.83 -5.51
N HIS A 725 -26.04 -23.85 -6.28
CA HIS A 725 -27.33 -23.84 -6.94
C HIS A 725 -28.50 -24.12 -5.98
N GLN A 726 -28.36 -25.08 -5.08
CA GLN A 726 -29.47 -25.58 -4.23
C GLN A 726 -29.63 -24.82 -2.93
N ASN A 727 -28.53 -24.32 -2.31
CA ASN A 727 -28.61 -23.67 -0.99
C ASN A 727 -29.11 -22.21 -1.10
N PRO A 728 -30.32 -21.87 -0.59
CA PRO A 728 -30.86 -20.52 -0.70
C PRO A 728 -29.97 -19.40 -0.13
N LYS A 729 -29.11 -19.74 0.84
CA LYS A 729 -28.16 -18.78 1.43
C LYS A 729 -26.91 -18.56 0.60
N ALA A 730 -26.67 -19.42 -0.39
CA ALA A 730 -25.46 -19.42 -1.20
C ALA A 730 -25.73 -19.22 -2.70
N GLN A 731 -26.96 -18.86 -3.10
CA GLN A 731 -27.39 -18.70 -4.51
C GLN A 731 -26.73 -17.49 -5.19
N ALA A 732 -25.38 -17.46 -5.19
CA ALA A 732 -24.59 -16.39 -5.78
C ALA A 732 -24.53 -16.50 -7.31
N ARG A 733 -24.38 -15.36 -7.98
CA ARG A 733 -24.01 -15.28 -9.40
C ARG A 733 -22.60 -15.86 -9.56
N THR A 734 -22.46 -16.91 -10.41
CA THR A 734 -21.21 -17.67 -10.45
C THR A 734 -20.74 -17.89 -11.88
N LEU A 735 -19.46 -17.62 -12.14
CA LEU A 735 -18.72 -18.08 -13.31
C LEU A 735 -17.78 -19.21 -12.89
N PHE A 736 -17.93 -20.37 -13.52
CA PHE A 736 -17.16 -21.56 -13.21
C PHE A 736 -16.41 -22.01 -14.45
N ALA A 737 -15.15 -21.63 -14.60
CA ALA A 737 -14.29 -22.09 -15.68
C ALA A 737 -13.65 -23.44 -15.32
N THR A 738 -13.73 -24.41 -16.22
CA THR A 738 -13.24 -25.75 -15.99
C THR A 738 -12.77 -26.41 -17.27
N HIS A 739 -11.95 -27.44 -17.12
CA HIS A 739 -11.60 -28.37 -18.17
C HIS A 739 -12.34 -29.73 -18.05
N TYR A 740 -13.18 -29.87 -17.01
CA TYR A 740 -14.02 -31.04 -16.82
C TYR A 740 -15.28 -30.94 -17.68
N HIS A 741 -15.33 -31.70 -18.78
CA HIS A 741 -16.46 -31.72 -19.71
C HIS A 741 -17.70 -32.38 -19.09
N GLU A 742 -17.51 -33.22 -18.07
CA GLU A 742 -18.56 -33.91 -17.32
C GLU A 742 -19.52 -32.90 -16.64
N LEU A 743 -19.02 -31.74 -16.23
CA LEU A 743 -19.86 -30.70 -15.64
C LEU A 743 -20.91 -30.14 -16.62
N ASN A 744 -20.72 -30.32 -17.94
CA ASN A 744 -21.73 -29.93 -18.93
C ASN A 744 -23.08 -30.66 -18.75
N GLU A 745 -23.08 -31.87 -18.16
CA GLU A 745 -24.29 -32.60 -17.86
C GLU A 745 -25.18 -31.93 -16.81
N MET A 746 -24.62 -31.03 -16.00
CA MET A 746 -25.39 -30.30 -14.95
C MET A 746 -26.49 -29.42 -15.53
N GLU A 747 -26.32 -28.86 -16.71
CA GLU A 747 -27.40 -28.05 -17.35
C GLU A 747 -28.67 -28.86 -17.59
N LYS A 748 -28.59 -30.16 -17.84
CA LYS A 748 -29.74 -31.04 -18.04
C LYS A 748 -30.57 -31.22 -16.75
N ASN A 749 -29.90 -31.18 -15.60
CA ASN A 749 -30.45 -31.50 -14.29
C ASN A 749 -30.83 -30.24 -13.48
N PHE A 750 -30.20 -29.09 -13.74
CA PHE A 750 -30.29 -27.86 -12.95
C PHE A 750 -30.71 -26.67 -13.84
N LYS A 751 -31.86 -26.12 -13.62
CA LYS A 751 -32.49 -25.10 -14.51
C LYS A 751 -31.68 -23.80 -14.64
N ARG A 752 -31.02 -23.35 -13.56
CA ARG A 752 -30.25 -22.09 -13.51
C ARG A 752 -28.76 -22.25 -13.84
N ILE A 753 -28.34 -23.42 -14.28
CA ILE A 753 -26.98 -23.68 -14.76
C ILE A 753 -27.01 -23.65 -16.29
N LYS A 754 -26.06 -22.96 -16.89
CA LYS A 754 -25.92 -22.83 -18.34
C LYS A 754 -24.49 -23.06 -18.77
N ASN A 755 -24.34 -23.83 -19.86
CA ASN A 755 -23.04 -24.18 -20.42
C ASN A 755 -22.61 -23.20 -21.50
N TYR A 756 -21.35 -22.84 -21.43
CA TYR A 756 -20.66 -22.01 -22.41
C TYR A 756 -19.31 -22.60 -22.75
N ASN A 757 -18.79 -22.24 -23.91
CA ASN A 757 -17.40 -22.55 -24.27
C ASN A 757 -16.72 -21.32 -24.88
N VAL A 758 -15.39 -21.25 -24.72
CA VAL A 758 -14.58 -20.28 -25.45
C VAL A 758 -14.18 -20.87 -26.78
N SER A 759 -14.67 -20.26 -27.87
CA SER A 759 -14.59 -20.83 -29.21
C SER A 759 -13.16 -20.88 -29.75
N VAL A 760 -12.92 -21.99 -30.46
CA VAL A 760 -11.66 -22.31 -31.12
C VAL A 760 -12.01 -22.71 -32.55
N LYS A 761 -11.23 -22.29 -33.51
CA LYS A 761 -11.39 -22.72 -34.91
C LYS A 761 -10.18 -23.50 -35.35
N GLU A 762 -10.40 -24.67 -35.95
CA GLU A 762 -9.36 -25.47 -36.59
C GLU A 762 -9.34 -25.13 -38.08
N LEU A 763 -8.16 -24.72 -38.57
CA LEU A 763 -7.91 -24.43 -39.99
C LEU A 763 -6.58 -25.09 -40.38
N ASP A 764 -6.64 -26.02 -41.35
CA ASP A 764 -5.45 -26.70 -41.89
C ASP A 764 -4.59 -27.38 -40.81
N GLY A 765 -5.24 -27.99 -39.80
CA GLY A 765 -4.56 -28.64 -38.65
C GLY A 765 -3.90 -27.69 -37.68
N LYS A 766 -4.21 -26.37 -37.78
CA LYS A 766 -3.80 -25.36 -36.80
C LYS A 766 -5.00 -24.88 -36.02
N VAL A 767 -4.83 -24.78 -34.70
CA VAL A 767 -5.86 -24.29 -33.79
C VAL A 767 -5.70 -22.78 -33.65
N ILE A 768 -6.78 -22.04 -33.98
CA ILE A 768 -6.89 -20.59 -33.82
C ILE A 768 -7.86 -20.33 -32.67
N PHE A 769 -7.36 -19.67 -31.60
CA PHE A 769 -8.17 -19.23 -30.47
C PHE A 769 -8.96 -17.97 -30.84
N LEU A 770 -10.27 -18.12 -31.04
CA LEU A 770 -11.14 -16.98 -31.36
C LEU A 770 -11.46 -16.13 -30.14
N ARG A 771 -11.25 -16.66 -28.93
CA ARG A 771 -11.48 -15.97 -27.64
C ARG A 771 -12.90 -15.44 -27.45
N LYS A 772 -13.87 -15.95 -28.23
CA LYS A 772 -15.28 -15.56 -28.16
C LYS A 772 -16.06 -16.59 -27.35
N LEU A 773 -16.83 -16.12 -26.38
CA LEU A 773 -17.74 -16.94 -25.58
C LEU A 773 -18.96 -17.33 -26.42
N MET A 774 -19.27 -18.62 -26.44
CA MET A 774 -20.40 -19.19 -27.20
C MET A 774 -21.23 -20.08 -26.29
N ARG A 775 -22.53 -20.09 -26.50
CA ARG A 775 -23.47 -20.99 -25.81
C ARG A 775 -23.23 -22.44 -26.15
N GLY A 776 -23.26 -23.33 -25.14
CA GLY A 776 -23.05 -24.76 -25.25
C GLY A 776 -21.69 -25.20 -24.71
N GLY A 777 -21.56 -26.50 -24.37
CA GLY A 777 -20.30 -27.08 -23.87
C GLY A 777 -19.34 -27.43 -25.02
N SER A 778 -18.03 -27.50 -24.72
CA SER A 778 -17.02 -28.08 -25.63
C SER A 778 -16.91 -29.58 -25.33
N GLU A 779 -16.91 -30.41 -26.38
CA GLU A 779 -16.73 -31.86 -26.26
C GLU A 779 -15.28 -32.28 -26.52
N HIS A 780 -14.39 -31.38 -27.01
CA HIS A 780 -13.03 -31.74 -27.44
C HIS A 780 -11.98 -31.07 -26.54
N SER A 781 -10.94 -31.87 -26.25
CA SER A 781 -9.75 -31.40 -25.55
C SER A 781 -8.69 -30.96 -26.57
N PHE A 782 -8.12 -29.80 -26.43
CA PHE A 782 -7.09 -29.24 -27.30
C PHE A 782 -5.68 -29.19 -26.65
N GLY A 783 -5.47 -29.94 -25.57
CA GLY A 783 -4.19 -29.91 -24.83
C GLY A 783 -2.98 -30.31 -25.68
N ILE A 784 -3.13 -31.30 -26.59
CA ILE A 784 -2.05 -31.74 -27.47
C ILE A 784 -1.69 -30.68 -28.52
N HIS A 785 -2.67 -29.97 -29.06
CA HIS A 785 -2.44 -28.83 -29.95
C HIS A 785 -1.71 -27.67 -29.26
N VAL A 786 -2.03 -27.40 -28.00
CA VAL A 786 -1.30 -26.39 -27.20
C VAL A 786 0.17 -26.83 -27.00
N ALA A 787 0.42 -28.11 -26.76
CA ALA A 787 1.78 -28.64 -26.66
C ALA A 787 2.57 -28.49 -27.98
N GLU A 788 1.91 -28.67 -29.13
CA GLU A 788 2.52 -28.41 -30.44
C GLU A 788 2.87 -26.93 -30.64
N ILE A 789 1.96 -26.03 -30.30
CA ILE A 789 2.18 -24.55 -30.35
C ILE A 789 3.35 -24.13 -29.44
N ALA A 790 3.46 -24.77 -28.25
CA ALA A 790 4.58 -24.56 -27.31
C ALA A 790 5.94 -25.09 -27.81
N GLY A 791 5.98 -25.70 -28.99
CA GLY A 791 7.23 -26.21 -29.59
C GLY A 791 7.68 -27.58 -29.10
N MET A 792 6.76 -28.39 -28.55
CA MET A 792 7.09 -29.76 -28.16
C MET A 792 7.54 -30.60 -29.35
N PRO A 793 8.52 -31.53 -29.21
CA PRO A 793 8.99 -32.38 -30.31
C PRO A 793 7.85 -33.12 -31.02
N ARG A 794 7.79 -33.03 -32.34
CA ARG A 794 6.72 -33.63 -33.18
C ARG A 794 6.49 -35.11 -32.93
N SER A 795 7.54 -35.89 -32.57
CA SER A 795 7.42 -37.31 -32.23
C SER A 795 6.59 -37.53 -30.95
N VAL A 796 6.72 -36.63 -29.97
CA VAL A 796 5.95 -36.69 -28.72
C VAL A 796 4.50 -36.33 -28.98
N VAL A 797 4.25 -35.25 -29.74
CA VAL A 797 2.90 -34.79 -30.12
C VAL A 797 2.14 -35.93 -30.85
N LYS A 798 2.71 -36.51 -31.90
CA LYS A 798 2.10 -37.65 -32.65
C LYS A 798 1.83 -38.84 -31.76
N ARG A 799 2.73 -39.16 -30.82
CA ARG A 799 2.50 -40.26 -29.88
C ARG A 799 1.35 -39.95 -28.91
N ALA A 800 1.27 -38.72 -28.42
CA ALA A 800 0.18 -38.28 -27.56
C ALA A 800 -1.18 -38.36 -28.28
N GLU A 801 -1.28 -37.90 -29.54
CA GLU A 801 -2.50 -38.04 -30.37
C GLU A 801 -2.95 -39.50 -30.53
N HIS A 802 -1.97 -40.41 -30.74
CA HIS A 802 -2.29 -41.83 -30.87
C HIS A 802 -2.83 -42.43 -29.56
N ILE A 803 -2.22 -42.05 -28.42
CA ILE A 803 -2.66 -42.48 -27.09
C ILE A 803 -4.07 -41.90 -26.79
N LEU A 804 -4.31 -40.61 -27.09
CA LEU A 804 -5.62 -40.00 -26.88
C LEU A 804 -6.72 -40.75 -27.64
N LYS A 805 -6.50 -41.08 -28.95
CA LYS A 805 -7.45 -41.86 -29.75
C LYS A 805 -7.74 -43.24 -29.17
N GLN A 806 -6.74 -43.90 -28.58
CA GLN A 806 -6.93 -45.19 -27.91
C GLN A 806 -7.82 -45.05 -26.66
N LEU A 807 -7.53 -44.03 -25.80
CA LEU A 807 -8.29 -43.78 -24.58
C LEU A 807 -9.74 -43.38 -24.86
N GLU A 808 -9.98 -42.58 -25.92
CA GLU A 808 -11.33 -42.18 -26.35
C GLU A 808 -12.11 -43.36 -26.92
N ALA A 809 -11.46 -44.27 -27.66
CA ALA A 809 -12.09 -45.46 -28.20
C ALA A 809 -12.46 -46.49 -27.09
N ASP A 810 -11.61 -46.63 -26.08
CA ASP A 810 -11.90 -47.48 -24.92
C ASP A 810 -13.07 -46.93 -24.09
N ASN A 811 -13.18 -45.63 -23.91
CA ASN A 811 -14.32 -45.00 -23.23
C ASN A 811 -15.62 -45.05 -24.03
N ALA A 812 -15.59 -44.98 -25.37
CA ALA A 812 -16.76 -45.10 -26.22
C ALA A 812 -17.37 -46.54 -26.22
N SER A 813 -16.53 -47.54 -26.02
CA SER A 813 -17.02 -48.95 -25.92
C SER A 813 -17.73 -49.27 -24.60
N VAL A 814 -17.43 -48.53 -23.51
CA VAL A 814 -18.12 -48.67 -22.21
C VAL A 814 -19.43 -47.90 -22.16
N GLY A 815 -19.57 -46.83 -22.94
CA GLY A 815 -20.75 -45.93 -22.94
C GLY A 815 -22.01 -46.51 -23.61
N VAL A 816 -21.93 -47.57 -24.44
CA VAL A 816 -23.07 -48.11 -25.20
C VAL A 816 -23.94 -49.06 -24.36
N GLU A 817 -23.43 -49.64 -23.25
CA GLU A 817 -24.25 -50.50 -22.38
C GLU A 817 -25.02 -49.77 -21.27
N SER A 818 -24.69 -48.53 -20.97
CA SER A 818 -25.32 -47.78 -19.85
C SER A 818 -26.65 -47.05 -20.18
N HIS A 819 -27.09 -47.00 -21.46
CA HIS A 819 -28.35 -46.31 -21.83
C HIS A 819 -29.62 -47.17 -21.72
N LYS A 820 -29.59 -48.40 -21.16
CA LYS A 820 -30.78 -49.26 -21.05
C LYS A 820 -31.35 -49.47 -19.65
N ILE A 821 -30.81 -48.82 -18.62
CA ILE A 821 -31.34 -48.98 -17.24
C ILE A 821 -31.64 -47.63 -16.61
N VAL A 822 -32.66 -46.92 -17.12
CA VAL A 822 -33.36 -45.90 -16.35
C VAL A 822 -34.85 -46.06 -16.62
N GLY A 823 -35.51 -46.76 -15.74
CA GLY A 823 -36.97 -46.94 -15.71
C GLY A 823 -37.40 -47.97 -14.69
N GLN A 824 -37.27 -47.67 -13.42
CA GLN A 824 -38.25 -48.10 -12.38
C GLN A 824 -37.80 -47.59 -11.01
N GLN A 825 -38.67 -46.82 -10.37
CA GLN A 825 -38.52 -46.38 -8.98
C GLN A 825 -38.54 -47.57 -8.02
N SER A 826 -37.61 -47.61 -7.07
CA SER A 826 -37.87 -48.09 -5.70
C SER A 826 -36.81 -47.52 -4.76
N SER A 827 -37.32 -46.90 -3.71
CA SER A 827 -36.64 -46.39 -2.52
C SER A 827 -35.78 -47.45 -1.85
N ASN A 828 -34.45 -47.25 -1.83
CA ASN A 828 -33.58 -47.59 -0.70
C ASN A 828 -32.14 -47.22 -1.12
N GLY A 829 -31.47 -46.51 -0.21
CA GLY A 829 -30.16 -45.97 -0.46
C GLY A 829 -29.15 -47.01 -1.00
N MET A 830 -28.74 -46.77 -2.23
CA MET A 830 -27.57 -47.42 -2.80
C MET A 830 -26.79 -46.33 -3.57
N GLN A 831 -25.63 -46.08 -3.07
CA GLN A 831 -24.58 -45.28 -3.65
C GLN A 831 -24.31 -45.79 -5.07
N LEU A 832 -24.61 -45.01 -6.09
CA LEU A 832 -24.24 -45.33 -7.47
C LEU A 832 -22.71 -45.25 -7.61
N SER A 833 -22.08 -46.44 -7.70
CA SER A 833 -20.70 -46.62 -8.15
C SER A 833 -20.63 -46.31 -9.62
N LEU A 834 -20.18 -45.11 -10.02
CA LEU A 834 -20.21 -44.70 -11.44
C LEU A 834 -19.01 -45.14 -12.28
N PHE A 835 -17.99 -45.79 -11.72
CA PHE A 835 -16.88 -46.39 -12.48
C PHE A 835 -16.26 -47.51 -11.68
N GLN A 836 -16.58 -48.71 -12.06
CA GLN A 836 -15.71 -49.86 -11.79
C GLN A 836 -14.67 -49.95 -12.93
N LEU A 837 -13.43 -49.59 -12.67
CA LEU A 837 -12.30 -50.13 -13.41
C LEU A 837 -12.24 -51.60 -13.02
N ASP A 838 -12.72 -52.49 -13.90
CA ASP A 838 -12.57 -53.91 -13.75
C ASP A 838 -11.06 -54.24 -13.97
N ASP A 839 -10.30 -54.24 -12.89
CA ASP A 839 -9.00 -54.89 -12.89
C ASP A 839 -9.24 -56.38 -13.22
N PRO A 840 -8.72 -56.95 -14.34
CA PRO A 840 -8.95 -58.32 -14.71
C PRO A 840 -8.63 -59.30 -13.58
N VAL A 841 -7.67 -58.98 -12.72
CA VAL A 841 -7.28 -59.80 -11.56
C VAL A 841 -8.38 -59.74 -10.48
N LEU A 842 -8.97 -58.59 -10.23
CA LEU A 842 -10.06 -58.43 -9.25
C LEU A 842 -11.36 -59.10 -9.76
N CYS A 843 -11.65 -59.05 -11.07
CA CYS A 843 -12.78 -59.74 -11.67
C CYS A 843 -12.60 -61.26 -11.56
N GLN A 844 -11.42 -61.78 -11.84
CA GLN A 844 -11.12 -63.22 -11.70
C GLN A 844 -11.27 -63.67 -10.23
N ILE A 845 -10.81 -62.91 -9.26
CA ILE A 845 -10.97 -63.22 -7.84
C ILE A 845 -12.43 -63.17 -7.42
N ARG A 846 -13.19 -62.18 -7.89
CA ARG A 846 -14.65 -62.05 -7.64
C ARG A 846 -15.39 -63.28 -8.16
N ASP A 847 -15.14 -63.68 -9.40
CA ASP A 847 -15.82 -64.76 -10.05
C ASP A 847 -15.45 -66.12 -9.40
N GLU A 848 -14.22 -66.31 -8.97
CA GLU A 848 -13.76 -67.45 -8.19
C GLU A 848 -14.46 -67.55 -6.81
N ILE A 849 -14.60 -66.39 -6.11
CA ILE A 849 -15.26 -66.35 -4.80
C ILE A 849 -16.76 -66.59 -4.93
N ILE A 850 -17.45 -65.99 -5.93
CA ILE A 850 -18.88 -66.18 -6.19
C ILE A 850 -19.18 -67.63 -6.57
N GLY A 851 -18.28 -68.35 -7.28
CA GLY A 851 -18.43 -69.71 -7.70
C GLY A 851 -18.20 -70.76 -6.57
N LEU A 852 -17.77 -70.36 -5.38
CA LEU A 852 -17.50 -71.20 -4.26
C LEU A 852 -18.77 -71.55 -3.48
N ASP A 853 -19.12 -72.87 -3.42
CA ASP A 853 -20.15 -73.42 -2.51
C ASP A 853 -19.53 -73.62 -1.12
N ILE A 854 -19.59 -72.55 -0.27
CA ILE A 854 -18.98 -72.49 1.06
C ILE A 854 -19.53 -73.62 2.01
N ASN A 855 -20.79 -74.03 1.84
CA ASN A 855 -21.41 -75.02 2.69
C ASN A 855 -20.95 -76.46 2.48
N ASN A 856 -20.35 -76.72 1.37
CA ASN A 856 -19.88 -78.11 0.96
C ASN A 856 -18.33 -78.19 0.98
N LEU A 857 -17.58 -77.20 1.34
CA LEU A 857 -16.10 -77.23 1.39
C LEU A 857 -15.62 -77.79 2.74
N THR A 858 -14.69 -78.67 2.67
CA THR A 858 -13.93 -79.12 3.82
C THR A 858 -12.91 -78.03 4.26
N PRO A 859 -12.48 -77.98 5.55
CA PRO A 859 -11.46 -77.03 5.96
C PRO A 859 -10.16 -76.99 5.16
N VAL A 860 -9.74 -78.15 4.63
CA VAL A 860 -8.54 -78.27 3.84
C VAL A 860 -8.75 -77.74 2.43
N GLU A 861 -9.89 -77.94 1.82
CA GLU A 861 -10.27 -77.39 0.51
C GLU A 861 -10.45 -75.87 0.59
N ALA A 862 -11.06 -75.40 1.66
CA ALA A 862 -11.15 -73.96 1.88
C ALA A 862 -9.78 -73.26 2.01
N LEU A 863 -8.82 -73.89 2.70
CA LEU A 863 -7.47 -73.39 2.83
C LEU A 863 -6.72 -73.36 1.49
N ASN A 864 -6.92 -74.42 0.69
CA ASN A 864 -6.34 -74.49 -0.64
C ASN A 864 -6.91 -73.48 -1.59
N LYS A 865 -8.21 -73.17 -1.54
CA LYS A 865 -8.85 -72.13 -2.35
C LYS A 865 -8.39 -70.74 -1.91
N LEU A 866 -8.18 -70.47 -0.64
CA LEU A 866 -7.57 -69.25 -0.17
C LEU A 866 -6.12 -69.09 -0.66
N PHE A 867 -5.37 -70.18 -0.77
CA PHE A 867 -4.02 -70.20 -1.35
C PHE A 867 -4.04 -69.86 -2.86
N GLU A 868 -4.99 -70.39 -3.63
CA GLU A 868 -5.19 -70.10 -5.04
C GLU A 868 -5.52 -68.60 -5.24
N ILE A 869 -6.49 -68.10 -4.51
CA ILE A 869 -6.85 -66.67 -4.54
C ILE A 869 -5.64 -65.79 -4.19
N LYS A 870 -4.87 -66.18 -3.16
CA LYS A 870 -3.64 -65.45 -2.81
C LYS A 870 -2.58 -65.48 -3.91
N LYS A 871 -2.43 -66.57 -4.64
CA LYS A 871 -1.52 -66.69 -5.82
C LYS A 871 -1.95 -65.69 -6.92
N ILE A 872 -3.26 -65.62 -7.20
CA ILE A 872 -3.79 -64.68 -8.19
C ILE A 872 -3.45 -63.22 -7.80
N VAL A 873 -3.62 -62.84 -6.52
CA VAL A 873 -3.29 -61.50 -5.99
C VAL A 873 -1.79 -61.22 -6.04
N THR A 874 -0.94 -62.21 -5.74
CA THR A 874 0.50 -61.95 -5.59
C THR A 874 1.30 -62.14 -6.88
N GLY A 875 0.71 -62.66 -7.97
CA GLY A 875 1.35 -62.86 -9.25
C GLY A 875 2.56 -63.83 -9.22
N ARG A 876 2.68 -64.68 -8.18
CA ARG A 876 3.73 -65.67 -8.03
C ARG A 876 3.16 -67.05 -8.32
N SER A 877 3.66 -67.67 -9.39
CA SER A 877 3.41 -69.11 -9.78
C SER A 877 3.97 -70.09 -8.73
#